data_1bfb8ae1fa6d2bdc6b908e93bc4e720a
#
_entry.id   1bfb8ae1fa6d2bdc6b908e93bc4e720a
#
_cell.length_a   1.000
_cell.length_b   1.000
_cell.length_c   1.000
_cell.angle_alpha   90.00
_cell.angle_beta   90.00
_cell.angle_gamma   90.00
#
_symmetry.space_group_name_H-M   'P 1'
#
loop_
_entity.id
_entity.type
_entity.pdbx_description
1 polymer ?
#
loop_
_entity_poly.entity_id
_entity_poly.type
_entity_poly.pdbx_seq_one_letter_code
_entity_poly.pdbx_strand_id
1 'polypeptide(L)'
;MTQSLLLEIGLEELPAQYVRTSSEQLAKRVEDFFKDENLAFESVEAFATPRRLAVRVNGLVEEQADREEIFKGPSLAIAKKDGAWTKAAEGFVRGKGLTTDDIYVEEVNGVEYIHVKQHIAGKSTKEVVKKLSSVITDMKFPVTMRWAAHTFEYLRPIHWIVALYGNEVIEEIGVLDVKAGRISRGHRFLGKEATIENPESYEKALAEQFVIVNQDERKALVRKQIEELAAKNNWIIPIDEDLLEEVSSILEYPTAFAGTFDEKYLVVPEPVLVTSMKEHQRYFVVYNQEKQLLPFFVSVRNGNDYMIENVAKGNQKVLTARLEDALFFYEEDLKIPMTTFLKKLETLNFHAKIGSMTEKMDRVQLLVGRLAKELNLPSDVVVTAQRAASIYKFDLVTNMVGEFPELQGIMGEIYALKQGETAEVAQAIREHYMPTSADGDLPTSVPGALLAVADKLDTFLSFTAAGMLPTGSNDPYALRRQVMGLVQILAAFEWNIEIEDFTKLLLGLDYAEFLSGKEEEVEAFILSFIRERVAQRIATITKRHDIIDAVVNSNTSSVPEQLKAAKVLSAVSESEEFKGITEALNRVINISAKAQDDASGEILEERLETESERNLVKAIQELNEKVGSLTPEELYSHLEVMAPKINDFFNENMVMVDDEATRRNRLRFLGLLSQIILDFADFTSLIVK
;
A
#
# COMPACT_ATOMS: atom_id res chain seq x y z
N MET A 1 -33.00 -29.30 -3.19
CA MET A 1 -33.16 -28.34 -4.32
C MET A 1 -32.39 -27.06 -3.98
N THR A 2 -32.12 -26.22 -4.95
CA THR A 2 -31.45 -24.95 -4.73
C THR A 2 -32.29 -23.82 -5.31
N GLN A 3 -32.20 -22.63 -4.73
CA GLN A 3 -32.84 -21.41 -5.23
C GLN A 3 -31.84 -20.25 -5.23
N SER A 4 -32.11 -19.20 -5.99
CA SER A 4 -31.29 -17.99 -5.93
C SER A 4 -31.86 -17.00 -4.92
N LEU A 5 -30.97 -16.17 -4.37
CA LEU A 5 -31.32 -15.04 -3.51
C LEU A 5 -30.85 -13.76 -4.15
N LEU A 6 -31.63 -12.69 -4.04
CA LEU A 6 -31.27 -11.33 -4.40
C LEU A 6 -31.40 -10.43 -3.17
N LEU A 7 -30.36 -9.63 -2.90
CA LEU A 7 -30.40 -8.54 -1.93
C LEU A 7 -29.91 -7.26 -2.63
N GLU A 8 -30.78 -6.24 -2.75
CA GLU A 8 -30.42 -4.91 -3.23
C GLU A 8 -30.65 -3.87 -2.13
N ILE A 9 -29.71 -2.98 -1.97
CA ILE A 9 -29.76 -1.82 -1.09
C ILE A 9 -29.79 -0.58 -1.97
N GLY A 10 -30.94 0.08 -2.03
CA GLY A 10 -31.11 1.32 -2.77
C GLY A 10 -30.70 2.52 -1.94
N LEU A 11 -29.83 3.36 -2.49
CA LEU A 11 -29.13 4.43 -1.77
C LEU A 11 -29.29 5.77 -2.48
N GLU A 12 -29.00 6.85 -1.77
CA GLU A 12 -28.63 8.12 -2.41
C GLU A 12 -27.25 7.96 -3.09
N GLU A 13 -26.92 8.84 -4.04
CA GLU A 13 -25.75 8.68 -4.89
C GLU A 13 -24.46 8.51 -4.09
N LEU A 14 -23.80 7.37 -4.29
CA LEU A 14 -22.52 7.03 -3.71
C LEU A 14 -21.40 7.81 -4.41
N PRO A 15 -20.36 8.27 -3.68
CA PRO A 15 -19.15 8.77 -4.32
C PRO A 15 -18.49 7.64 -5.13
N ALA A 16 -18.01 7.94 -6.34
CA ALA A 16 -17.46 6.97 -7.29
C ALA A 16 -16.44 6.01 -6.66
N GLN A 17 -15.50 6.55 -5.89
CA GLN A 17 -14.44 5.80 -5.21
C GLN A 17 -14.92 4.70 -4.25
N TYR A 18 -16.17 4.74 -3.80
CA TYR A 18 -16.72 3.75 -2.87
C TYR A 18 -17.68 2.75 -3.53
N VAL A 19 -18.04 2.92 -4.80
CA VAL A 19 -19.02 2.04 -5.45
C VAL A 19 -18.51 0.61 -5.53
N ARG A 20 -17.33 0.40 -6.10
CA ARG A 20 -16.73 -0.93 -6.26
C ARG A 20 -16.40 -1.57 -4.92
N THR A 21 -15.68 -0.88 -4.06
CA THR A 21 -15.26 -1.42 -2.76
C THR A 21 -16.42 -1.76 -1.85
N SER A 22 -17.51 -0.96 -1.88
CA SER A 22 -18.73 -1.26 -1.13
C SER A 22 -19.47 -2.48 -1.68
N SER A 23 -19.50 -2.63 -3.00
CA SER A 23 -20.07 -3.80 -3.68
C SER A 23 -19.34 -5.09 -3.31
N GLU A 24 -18.02 -5.08 -3.37
CA GLU A 24 -17.16 -6.21 -2.96
C GLU A 24 -17.33 -6.54 -1.48
N GLN A 25 -17.41 -5.52 -0.62
CA GLN A 25 -17.66 -5.72 0.80
C GLN A 25 -19.02 -6.38 1.04
N LEU A 26 -20.09 -5.93 0.35
CA LEU A 26 -21.41 -6.54 0.48
C LEU A 26 -21.38 -8.01 0.04
N ALA A 27 -20.77 -8.31 -1.11
CA ALA A 27 -20.65 -9.69 -1.60
C ALA A 27 -19.89 -10.57 -0.60
N LYS A 28 -18.76 -10.09 -0.09
CA LYS A 28 -17.97 -10.83 0.91
C LYS A 28 -18.75 -11.10 2.19
N ARG A 29 -19.49 -10.10 2.69
CA ARG A 29 -20.31 -10.26 3.90
C ARG A 29 -21.45 -11.26 3.71
N VAL A 30 -22.09 -11.27 2.55
CA VAL A 30 -23.13 -12.25 2.21
C VAL A 30 -22.54 -13.66 2.12
N GLU A 31 -21.37 -13.78 1.49
CA GLU A 31 -20.64 -15.04 1.41
C GLU A 31 -20.27 -15.58 2.79
N ASP A 32 -19.70 -14.74 3.66
CA ASP A 32 -19.33 -15.11 5.02
C ASP A 32 -20.56 -15.46 5.86
N PHE A 33 -21.65 -14.70 5.72
CA PHE A 33 -22.92 -14.99 6.39
C PHE A 33 -23.44 -16.40 6.08
N PHE A 34 -23.45 -16.81 4.81
CA PHE A 34 -23.92 -18.15 4.45
C PHE A 34 -22.94 -19.25 4.85
N LYS A 35 -21.64 -18.99 4.85
CA LYS A 35 -20.65 -19.93 5.38
C LYS A 35 -20.81 -20.13 6.89
N ASP A 36 -20.99 -19.06 7.64
CA ASP A 36 -21.19 -19.11 9.09
C ASP A 36 -22.49 -19.81 9.48
N GLU A 37 -23.54 -19.63 8.68
CA GLU A 37 -24.82 -20.33 8.85
C GLU A 37 -24.80 -21.75 8.23
N ASN A 38 -23.66 -22.23 7.71
CA ASN A 38 -23.52 -23.57 7.08
C ASN A 38 -24.53 -23.85 5.96
N LEU A 39 -24.78 -22.85 5.11
CA LEU A 39 -25.61 -22.98 3.91
C LEU A 39 -24.70 -22.98 2.68
N ALA A 40 -24.72 -24.05 1.92
CA ALA A 40 -23.96 -24.18 0.69
C ALA A 40 -24.61 -23.35 -0.44
N PHE A 41 -23.78 -22.75 -1.27
CA PHE A 41 -24.17 -22.00 -2.46
C PHE A 41 -23.12 -22.19 -3.57
N GLU A 42 -23.48 -21.90 -4.83
CA GLU A 42 -22.59 -22.07 -5.98
C GLU A 42 -21.71 -20.82 -6.21
N SER A 43 -22.32 -19.63 -6.23
CA SER A 43 -21.61 -18.37 -6.48
C SER A 43 -22.33 -17.17 -5.85
N VAL A 44 -21.57 -16.10 -5.63
CA VAL A 44 -22.08 -14.78 -5.26
C VAL A 44 -21.65 -13.79 -6.33
N GLU A 45 -22.62 -13.09 -6.93
CA GLU A 45 -22.41 -12.07 -7.94
C GLU A 45 -22.74 -10.70 -7.36
N ALA A 46 -21.85 -9.74 -7.56
CA ALA A 46 -22.00 -8.37 -7.07
C ALA A 46 -22.41 -7.42 -8.19
N PHE A 47 -23.32 -6.52 -7.89
CA PHE A 47 -23.80 -5.47 -8.78
C PHE A 47 -23.77 -4.13 -8.07
N ALA A 48 -23.41 -3.07 -8.77
CA ALA A 48 -23.51 -1.72 -8.24
C ALA A 48 -23.73 -0.66 -9.30
N THR A 49 -24.42 0.39 -8.88
CA THR A 49 -24.52 1.67 -9.56
C THR A 49 -24.29 2.79 -8.53
N PRO A 50 -24.20 4.07 -8.92
CA PRO A 50 -24.14 5.15 -7.93
C PRO A 50 -25.27 5.09 -6.90
N ARG A 51 -26.43 4.52 -7.23
CA ARG A 51 -27.62 4.54 -6.36
C ARG A 51 -28.00 3.19 -5.76
N ARG A 52 -27.19 2.12 -5.95
CA ARG A 52 -27.49 0.80 -5.38
C ARG A 52 -26.26 -0.07 -5.23
N LEU A 53 -26.31 -0.96 -4.23
CA LEU A 53 -25.44 -2.10 -4.07
C LEU A 53 -26.32 -3.34 -4.09
N ALA A 54 -25.97 -4.36 -4.85
CA ALA A 54 -26.74 -5.59 -4.85
C ALA A 54 -25.85 -6.84 -4.95
N VAL A 55 -26.38 -7.95 -4.47
CA VAL A 55 -25.78 -9.26 -4.63
C VAL A 55 -26.82 -10.28 -5.02
N ARG A 56 -26.45 -11.19 -5.91
CA ARG A 56 -27.19 -12.39 -6.24
C ARG A 56 -26.41 -13.61 -5.78
N VAL A 57 -27.05 -14.47 -5.00
CA VAL A 57 -26.48 -15.76 -4.58
C VAL A 57 -27.13 -16.84 -5.39
N ASN A 58 -26.36 -17.56 -6.18
CA ASN A 58 -26.83 -18.63 -7.03
C ASN A 58 -26.65 -19.99 -6.33
N GLY A 59 -27.57 -20.92 -6.60
CA GLY A 59 -27.45 -22.29 -6.10
C GLY A 59 -27.51 -22.42 -4.58
N LEU A 60 -28.21 -21.54 -3.87
CA LEU A 60 -28.34 -21.59 -2.41
C LEU A 60 -29.24 -22.76 -2.03
N VAL A 61 -28.79 -23.66 -1.16
CA VAL A 61 -29.54 -24.82 -0.70
C VAL A 61 -30.77 -24.40 0.10
N GLU A 62 -31.83 -25.23 0.09
CA GLU A 62 -33.11 -24.91 0.75
C GLU A 62 -33.09 -25.11 2.26
N GLU A 63 -32.11 -25.86 2.80
CA GLU A 63 -31.94 -26.12 4.22
C GLU A 63 -30.49 -26.38 4.59
N GLN A 64 -30.11 -26.10 5.81
CA GLN A 64 -28.84 -26.50 6.40
C GLN A 64 -28.74 -28.01 6.49
N ALA A 65 -27.57 -28.57 6.30
CA ALA A 65 -27.34 -29.98 6.62
C ALA A 65 -27.49 -30.19 8.13
N ASP A 66 -28.11 -31.30 8.47
CA ASP A 66 -28.11 -31.76 9.86
C ASP A 66 -26.67 -31.94 10.35
N ARG A 67 -26.42 -31.58 11.58
CA ARG A 67 -25.10 -31.72 12.18
C ARG A 67 -25.14 -32.40 13.54
N GLU A 68 -24.07 -33.12 13.85
CA GLU A 68 -23.83 -33.64 15.18
C GLU A 68 -22.85 -32.71 15.91
N GLU A 69 -23.24 -32.18 17.05
CA GLU A 69 -22.34 -31.49 17.95
C GLU A 69 -21.95 -32.38 19.12
N ILE A 70 -20.62 -32.50 19.34
CA ILE A 70 -20.07 -33.25 20.46
C ILE A 70 -19.81 -32.25 21.60
N PHE A 71 -20.46 -32.48 22.71
CA PHE A 71 -20.24 -31.68 23.91
C PHE A 71 -19.47 -32.49 24.94
N LYS A 72 -18.38 -31.89 25.43
CA LYS A 72 -17.58 -32.41 26.52
C LYS A 72 -18.22 -32.01 27.86
N GLY A 73 -18.49 -33.00 28.71
CA GLY A 73 -19.03 -32.83 30.04
C GLY A 73 -17.95 -32.92 31.14
N PRO A 74 -18.34 -33.10 32.39
CA PRO A 74 -17.46 -33.33 33.51
C PRO A 74 -16.62 -34.61 33.36
N SER A 75 -15.51 -34.70 34.10
CA SER A 75 -14.69 -35.92 34.13
C SER A 75 -15.50 -37.11 34.64
N LEU A 76 -15.19 -38.33 34.16
CA LEU A 76 -15.87 -39.54 34.56
C LEU A 76 -15.87 -39.73 36.06
N ALA A 77 -14.81 -39.37 36.76
CA ALA A 77 -14.70 -39.41 38.22
C ALA A 77 -15.75 -38.52 38.94
N ILE A 78 -16.17 -37.41 38.32
CA ILE A 78 -17.23 -36.53 38.85
C ILE A 78 -18.62 -37.00 38.35
N ALA A 79 -18.69 -37.48 37.12
CA ALA A 79 -19.92 -37.81 36.43
C ALA A 79 -20.52 -39.16 36.89
N LYS A 80 -19.69 -40.10 37.42
CA LYS A 80 -20.12 -41.44 37.83
C LYS A 80 -19.63 -41.76 39.23
N LYS A 81 -20.52 -42.19 40.12
CA LYS A 81 -20.21 -42.62 41.48
C LYS A 81 -20.94 -43.91 41.82
N ASP A 82 -20.20 -44.88 42.35
CA ASP A 82 -20.74 -46.19 42.74
C ASP A 82 -21.55 -46.89 41.61
N GLY A 83 -21.10 -46.72 40.36
CA GLY A 83 -21.74 -47.31 39.18
C GLY A 83 -22.95 -46.50 38.62
N ALA A 84 -23.43 -45.49 39.31
CA ALA A 84 -24.57 -44.65 38.89
C ALA A 84 -24.14 -43.26 38.44
N TRP A 85 -24.91 -42.64 37.51
CA TRP A 85 -24.70 -41.29 37.08
C TRP A 85 -25.03 -40.29 38.18
N THR A 86 -24.20 -39.29 38.35
CA THR A 86 -24.39 -38.23 39.35
C THR A 86 -25.32 -37.13 38.85
N LYS A 87 -25.81 -36.28 39.75
CA LYS A 87 -26.59 -35.09 39.40
C LYS A 87 -25.85 -34.15 38.43
N ALA A 88 -24.51 -34.18 38.42
CA ALA A 88 -23.69 -33.41 37.51
C ALA A 88 -23.80 -33.97 36.05
N ALA A 89 -23.77 -35.28 35.88
CA ALA A 89 -23.99 -35.93 34.59
C ALA A 89 -25.43 -35.76 34.09
N GLU A 90 -26.42 -35.97 34.97
CA GLU A 90 -27.84 -35.78 34.65
C GLU A 90 -28.15 -34.31 34.26
N GLY A 91 -27.56 -33.34 34.97
CA GLY A 91 -27.72 -31.92 34.68
C GLY A 91 -27.08 -31.54 33.35
N PHE A 92 -25.92 -32.11 33.03
CA PHE A 92 -25.23 -31.88 31.77
C PHE A 92 -26.06 -32.37 30.57
N VAL A 93 -26.54 -33.63 30.59
CA VAL A 93 -27.32 -34.19 29.47
C VAL A 93 -28.69 -33.50 29.34
N ARG A 94 -29.35 -33.20 30.47
CA ARG A 94 -30.64 -32.50 30.48
C ARG A 94 -30.51 -31.09 29.88
N GLY A 95 -29.41 -30.39 30.16
CA GLY A 95 -29.13 -29.09 29.58
C GLY A 95 -28.93 -29.11 28.05
N LYS A 96 -28.73 -30.29 27.49
CA LYS A 96 -28.62 -30.55 26.04
C LYS A 96 -29.85 -31.25 25.44
N GLY A 97 -30.89 -31.43 26.22
CA GLY A 97 -32.11 -32.13 25.78
C GLY A 97 -31.92 -33.63 25.55
N LEU A 98 -30.90 -34.24 26.18
CA LEU A 98 -30.50 -35.62 26.05
C LEU A 98 -30.71 -36.38 27.36
N THR A 99 -30.49 -37.71 27.34
CA THR A 99 -30.58 -38.58 28.48
C THR A 99 -29.23 -39.17 28.87
N THR A 100 -29.14 -39.84 30.02
CA THR A 100 -27.90 -40.49 30.45
C THR A 100 -27.50 -41.68 29.55
N ASP A 101 -28.43 -42.19 28.73
CA ASP A 101 -28.17 -43.28 27.78
C ASP A 101 -27.36 -42.80 26.56
N ASP A 102 -27.35 -41.47 26.31
CA ASP A 102 -26.61 -40.84 25.21
C ASP A 102 -25.15 -40.53 25.58
N ILE A 103 -24.76 -40.84 26.87
CA ILE A 103 -23.40 -40.58 27.35
C ILE A 103 -22.46 -41.66 26.84
N TYR A 104 -21.34 -41.20 26.23
CA TYR A 104 -20.15 -42.02 26.00
C TYR A 104 -18.92 -41.40 26.68
N VAL A 105 -17.90 -42.21 26.90
CA VAL A 105 -16.68 -41.79 27.58
C VAL A 105 -15.54 -41.70 26.58
N GLU A 106 -14.78 -40.60 26.62
CA GLU A 106 -13.61 -40.41 25.80
C GLU A 106 -12.47 -39.85 26.65
N GLU A 107 -11.25 -40.36 26.43
CA GLU A 107 -10.04 -39.90 27.10
C GLU A 107 -9.46 -38.68 26.41
N VAL A 108 -9.25 -37.60 27.17
CA VAL A 108 -8.61 -36.37 26.68
C VAL A 108 -7.44 -36.02 27.62
N ASN A 109 -6.22 -36.07 27.11
CA ASN A 109 -4.99 -35.78 27.86
C ASN A 109 -4.84 -36.68 29.13
N GLY A 110 -5.14 -37.98 29.04
CA GLY A 110 -5.00 -38.92 30.15
C GLY A 110 -6.11 -38.87 31.20
N VAL A 111 -7.20 -38.12 30.93
CA VAL A 111 -8.37 -38.04 31.82
C VAL A 111 -9.62 -38.41 31.05
N GLU A 112 -10.42 -39.32 31.57
CA GLU A 112 -11.70 -39.70 30.98
C GLU A 112 -12.76 -38.64 31.27
N TYR A 113 -13.50 -38.23 30.22
CA TYR A 113 -14.61 -37.29 30.29
C TYR A 113 -15.87 -37.93 29.69
N ILE A 114 -17.02 -37.53 30.20
CA ILE A 114 -18.27 -37.86 29.54
C ILE A 114 -18.50 -36.92 28.36
N HIS A 115 -18.98 -37.47 27.26
CA HIS A 115 -19.34 -36.74 26.05
C HIS A 115 -20.75 -37.13 25.64
N VAL A 116 -21.46 -36.22 24.99
CA VAL A 116 -22.73 -36.52 24.33
C VAL A 116 -22.70 -35.94 22.91
N LYS A 117 -23.40 -36.64 22.02
CA LYS A 117 -23.67 -36.16 20.66
C LYS A 117 -25.10 -35.64 20.60
N GLN A 118 -25.22 -34.35 20.27
CA GLN A 118 -26.53 -33.76 20.02
C GLN A 118 -26.76 -33.66 18.52
N HIS A 119 -27.82 -34.29 18.05
CA HIS A 119 -28.27 -34.06 16.67
C HIS A 119 -29.00 -32.72 16.59
N ILE A 120 -28.50 -31.84 15.77
CA ILE A 120 -29.09 -30.53 15.50
C ILE A 120 -29.65 -30.57 14.09
N ALA A 121 -30.97 -30.58 13.99
CA ALA A 121 -31.65 -30.50 12.70
C ALA A 121 -31.35 -29.18 11.99
N GLY A 122 -31.07 -29.26 10.72
CA GLY A 122 -30.83 -28.08 9.88
C GLY A 122 -32.07 -27.17 9.83
N LYS A 123 -31.83 -25.86 9.85
CA LYS A 123 -32.89 -24.85 9.65
C LYS A 123 -33.15 -24.67 8.18
N SER A 124 -34.39 -24.36 7.82
CA SER A 124 -34.68 -23.95 6.44
C SER A 124 -34.00 -22.63 6.08
N THR A 125 -33.53 -22.50 4.86
CA THR A 125 -32.93 -21.27 4.36
C THR A 125 -33.86 -20.07 4.48
N LYS A 126 -35.19 -20.27 4.32
CA LYS A 126 -36.21 -19.24 4.57
C LYS A 126 -36.14 -18.66 6.00
N GLU A 127 -35.81 -19.44 7.00
CA GLU A 127 -35.64 -18.96 8.38
C GLU A 127 -34.31 -18.20 8.57
N VAL A 128 -33.24 -18.69 7.93
CA VAL A 128 -31.90 -18.11 8.06
C VAL A 128 -31.82 -16.75 7.37
N VAL A 129 -32.33 -16.60 6.16
CA VAL A 129 -32.25 -15.36 5.38
C VAL A 129 -32.95 -14.17 6.03
N LYS A 130 -33.89 -14.41 6.96
CA LYS A 130 -34.53 -13.33 7.75
C LYS A 130 -33.54 -12.50 8.56
N LYS A 131 -32.34 -13.02 8.82
CA LYS A 131 -31.26 -12.34 9.56
C LYS A 131 -30.38 -11.46 8.69
N LEU A 132 -30.56 -11.42 7.37
CA LEU A 132 -29.70 -10.67 6.45
C LEU A 132 -29.66 -9.15 6.69
N SER A 133 -30.56 -8.59 7.49
CA SER A 133 -30.48 -7.18 7.90
C SER A 133 -29.13 -6.84 8.56
N SER A 134 -28.52 -7.76 9.29
CA SER A 134 -27.20 -7.57 9.91
C SER A 134 -26.09 -7.39 8.88
N VAL A 135 -26.19 -8.07 7.75
CA VAL A 135 -25.20 -7.90 6.65
C VAL A 135 -25.18 -6.46 6.15
N ILE A 136 -26.35 -5.81 6.07
CA ILE A 136 -26.48 -4.41 5.66
C ILE A 136 -25.96 -3.48 6.75
N THR A 137 -26.44 -3.64 8.00
CA THR A 137 -26.18 -2.71 9.09
C THR A 137 -24.73 -2.72 9.57
N ASP A 138 -24.04 -3.85 9.40
CA ASP A 138 -22.66 -4.02 9.85
C ASP A 138 -21.62 -3.66 8.81
N MET A 139 -22.00 -3.18 7.61
CA MET A 139 -21.07 -2.65 6.63
C MET A 139 -20.26 -1.49 7.23
N LYS A 140 -18.98 -1.42 6.88
CA LYS A 140 -18.05 -0.38 7.35
C LYS A 140 -17.59 0.50 6.20
N PHE A 141 -17.55 1.79 6.45
CA PHE A 141 -17.16 2.78 5.46
C PHE A 141 -16.15 3.76 6.05
N PRO A 142 -15.21 4.26 5.25
CA PRO A 142 -14.25 5.29 5.70
C PRO A 142 -14.92 6.60 6.12
N VAL A 143 -16.05 6.92 5.49
CA VAL A 143 -16.85 8.12 5.78
C VAL A 143 -18.30 7.70 5.89
N THR A 144 -18.97 8.20 6.91
CA THR A 144 -20.40 7.94 7.16
C THR A 144 -21.15 9.25 7.39
N MET A 145 -22.46 9.19 7.24
CA MET A 145 -23.35 10.29 7.56
C MET A 145 -24.59 9.78 8.30
N ARG A 146 -25.22 10.67 9.04
CA ARG A 146 -26.56 10.48 9.62
C ARG A 146 -27.57 11.25 8.78
N TRP A 147 -28.81 10.77 8.75
CA TRP A 147 -29.88 11.47 8.05
C TRP A 147 -31.20 11.44 8.82
N ALA A 148 -32.08 12.37 8.52
CA ALA A 148 -33.32 12.57 9.23
C ALA A 148 -33.13 12.66 10.76
N ALA A 149 -33.92 11.95 11.54
CA ALA A 149 -33.81 11.88 13.00
C ALA A 149 -33.08 10.62 13.49
N HIS A 150 -32.46 9.86 12.58
CA HIS A 150 -31.79 8.60 12.92
C HIS A 150 -30.40 8.82 13.48
N THR A 151 -30.00 7.96 14.41
CA THR A 151 -28.63 7.88 14.96
C THR A 151 -27.75 6.89 14.20
N PHE A 152 -28.36 6.09 13.32
CA PHE A 152 -27.68 5.14 12.46
C PHE A 152 -26.78 5.86 11.46
N GLU A 153 -25.58 5.33 11.26
CA GLU A 153 -24.60 5.87 10.32
C GLU A 153 -24.39 4.92 9.14
N TYR A 154 -24.42 5.47 7.95
CA TYR A 154 -24.15 4.74 6.72
C TYR A 154 -23.46 5.64 5.70
N LEU A 155 -22.94 5.07 4.59
CA LEU A 155 -22.25 5.87 3.56
C LEU A 155 -23.18 6.91 2.92
N ARG A 156 -24.43 6.51 2.64
CA ARG A 156 -25.52 7.37 2.14
C ARG A 156 -26.88 6.88 2.66
N PRO A 157 -27.91 7.73 2.66
CA PRO A 157 -29.26 7.33 3.05
C PRO A 157 -29.78 6.14 2.25
N ILE A 158 -30.42 5.19 2.95
CA ILE A 158 -31.07 4.04 2.35
C ILE A 158 -32.52 4.44 1.99
N HIS A 159 -32.93 4.21 0.75
CA HIS A 159 -34.24 4.60 0.23
C HIS A 159 -35.17 3.45 -0.07
N TRP A 160 -34.62 2.29 -0.47
CA TRP A 160 -35.40 1.07 -0.71
C TRP A 160 -34.53 -0.17 -0.52
N ILE A 161 -35.15 -1.31 -0.30
CA ILE A 161 -34.50 -2.60 -0.23
C ILE A 161 -35.28 -3.57 -1.10
N VAL A 162 -34.59 -4.36 -1.95
CA VAL A 162 -35.15 -5.54 -2.59
C VAL A 162 -34.51 -6.76 -1.96
N ALA A 163 -35.33 -7.68 -1.47
CA ALA A 163 -34.83 -8.93 -0.93
C ALA A 163 -35.77 -10.08 -1.33
N LEU A 164 -35.24 -10.97 -2.18
CA LEU A 164 -36.00 -12.10 -2.73
C LEU A 164 -35.25 -13.40 -2.49
N TYR A 165 -35.98 -14.44 -2.12
CA TYR A 165 -35.53 -15.83 -2.15
C TYR A 165 -36.41 -16.62 -3.10
N GLY A 166 -35.88 -17.00 -4.24
CA GLY A 166 -36.68 -17.45 -5.36
C GLY A 166 -37.70 -16.35 -5.77
N ASN A 167 -38.97 -16.68 -5.80
CA ASN A 167 -40.04 -15.72 -6.16
C ASN A 167 -40.67 -15.03 -4.94
N GLU A 168 -40.20 -15.31 -3.72
CA GLU A 168 -40.78 -14.78 -2.48
C GLU A 168 -40.00 -13.60 -1.94
N VAL A 169 -40.71 -12.57 -1.46
CA VAL A 169 -40.09 -11.44 -0.75
C VAL A 169 -39.76 -11.86 0.69
N ILE A 170 -38.59 -11.49 1.16
CA ILE A 170 -38.18 -11.70 2.55
C ILE A 170 -38.56 -10.43 3.34
N GLU A 171 -39.80 -10.35 3.78
CA GLU A 171 -40.40 -9.14 4.40
C GLU A 171 -39.74 -8.73 5.72
N GLU A 172 -39.07 -9.67 6.41
CA GLU A 172 -38.40 -9.42 7.69
C GLU A 172 -37.11 -8.59 7.53
N ILE A 173 -36.56 -8.52 6.33
CA ILE A 173 -35.37 -7.67 6.07
C ILE A 173 -35.78 -6.20 6.06
N GLY A 174 -35.01 -5.39 6.77
CA GLY A 174 -35.22 -3.95 6.78
C GLY A 174 -34.13 -3.24 7.57
N VAL A 175 -33.98 -1.97 7.31
CA VAL A 175 -33.08 -1.05 8.02
C VAL A 175 -33.86 0.22 8.34
N LEU A 176 -33.93 0.59 9.60
CA LEU A 176 -34.75 1.69 10.08
C LEU A 176 -36.23 1.51 9.70
N ASP A 177 -36.78 2.47 8.99
CA ASP A 177 -38.15 2.48 8.47
C ASP A 177 -38.28 1.92 7.04
N VAL A 178 -37.16 1.52 6.40
CA VAL A 178 -37.16 0.94 5.07
C VAL A 178 -37.28 -0.57 5.16
N LYS A 179 -38.36 -1.13 4.59
CA LYS A 179 -38.64 -2.57 4.51
C LYS A 179 -38.31 -3.13 3.14
N ALA A 180 -37.96 -4.41 3.11
CA ALA A 180 -37.74 -5.11 1.87
C ALA A 180 -39.03 -5.31 1.07
N GLY A 181 -38.89 -5.25 -0.24
CA GLY A 181 -39.95 -5.53 -1.22
C GLY A 181 -39.33 -6.16 -2.47
N ARG A 182 -40.05 -6.02 -3.59
CA ARG A 182 -39.60 -6.47 -4.92
C ARG A 182 -39.47 -5.33 -5.93
N ILE A 183 -39.65 -4.08 -5.48
CA ILE A 183 -39.65 -2.91 -6.37
C ILE A 183 -38.31 -2.22 -6.25
N SER A 184 -37.57 -2.20 -7.35
CA SER A 184 -36.37 -1.40 -7.53
C SER A 184 -36.68 -0.13 -8.31
N ARG A 185 -35.73 0.79 -8.41
CA ARG A 185 -35.90 2.05 -9.13
C ARG A 185 -35.06 2.07 -10.41
N GLY A 186 -35.69 2.39 -11.53
CA GLY A 186 -35.00 2.61 -12.80
C GLY A 186 -34.17 3.90 -12.82
N HIS A 187 -33.61 4.21 -13.98
CA HIS A 187 -32.88 5.45 -14.21
C HIS A 187 -33.74 6.68 -13.86
N ARG A 188 -33.14 7.64 -13.14
CA ARG A 188 -33.86 8.79 -12.55
C ARG A 188 -34.74 9.58 -13.56
N PHE A 189 -34.27 9.71 -14.80
CA PHE A 189 -34.96 10.50 -15.83
C PHE A 189 -35.55 9.65 -16.95
N LEU A 190 -35.04 8.49 -17.25
CA LEU A 190 -35.45 7.66 -18.38
C LEU A 190 -36.33 6.49 -17.94
N GLY A 191 -36.13 5.99 -16.73
CA GLY A 191 -36.78 4.80 -16.19
C GLY A 191 -37.94 5.11 -15.25
N LYS A 192 -38.59 4.03 -14.85
CA LYS A 192 -39.64 3.98 -13.83
C LYS A 192 -39.23 2.95 -12.75
N GLU A 193 -40.13 2.67 -11.84
CA GLU A 193 -39.99 1.53 -10.92
C GLU A 193 -39.91 0.23 -11.70
N ALA A 194 -39.03 -0.65 -11.27
CA ALA A 194 -38.83 -1.99 -11.82
C ALA A 194 -39.32 -3.03 -10.82
N THR A 195 -40.30 -3.83 -11.20
CA THR A 195 -40.73 -4.97 -10.40
C THR A 195 -39.82 -6.17 -10.70
N ILE A 196 -39.14 -6.69 -9.69
CA ILE A 196 -38.26 -7.85 -9.80
C ILE A 196 -39.07 -9.11 -9.45
N GLU A 197 -39.30 -9.96 -10.43
CA GLU A 197 -40.08 -11.18 -10.24
C GLU A 197 -39.30 -12.25 -9.47
N ASN A 198 -38.01 -12.41 -9.80
CA ASN A 198 -37.08 -13.36 -9.19
C ASN A 198 -35.64 -12.84 -9.37
N PRO A 199 -34.65 -13.40 -8.65
CA PRO A 199 -33.24 -12.99 -8.72
C PRO A 199 -32.65 -13.03 -10.14
N GLU A 200 -33.03 -14.00 -10.96
CA GLU A 200 -32.54 -14.18 -12.33
C GLU A 200 -33.03 -13.09 -13.28
N SER A 201 -34.20 -12.49 -13.01
CA SER A 201 -34.78 -11.41 -13.82
C SER A 201 -34.17 -10.02 -13.53
N TYR A 202 -33.33 -9.89 -12.50
CA TYR A 202 -32.88 -8.63 -11.95
C TYR A 202 -32.20 -7.71 -12.98
N GLU A 203 -31.19 -8.20 -13.67
CA GLU A 203 -30.42 -7.41 -14.66
C GLU A 203 -31.33 -6.98 -15.82
N LYS A 204 -32.15 -7.90 -16.32
CA LYS A 204 -33.07 -7.62 -17.43
C LYS A 204 -34.13 -6.58 -17.04
N ALA A 205 -34.74 -6.73 -15.87
CA ALA A 205 -35.79 -5.81 -15.40
C ALA A 205 -35.24 -4.39 -15.23
N LEU A 206 -33.99 -4.24 -14.78
CA LEU A 206 -33.35 -2.94 -14.64
C LEU A 206 -32.83 -2.38 -15.98
N ALA A 207 -32.35 -3.22 -16.87
CA ALA A 207 -31.95 -2.81 -18.22
C ALA A 207 -33.14 -2.22 -19.02
N GLU A 208 -34.34 -2.78 -18.87
CA GLU A 208 -35.59 -2.26 -19.44
C GLU A 208 -35.95 -0.88 -18.85
N GLN A 209 -35.41 -0.52 -17.71
CA GLN A 209 -35.58 0.77 -17.05
C GLN A 209 -34.29 1.63 -17.13
N PHE A 210 -33.44 1.39 -18.12
CA PHE A 210 -32.23 2.15 -18.42
C PHE A 210 -31.20 2.12 -17.26
N VAL A 211 -31.01 0.97 -16.66
CA VAL A 211 -29.97 0.76 -15.63
C VAL A 211 -29.18 -0.49 -15.95
N ILE A 212 -27.89 -0.33 -16.21
CA ILE A 212 -26.92 -1.42 -16.37
C ILE A 212 -26.29 -1.64 -15.01
N VAL A 213 -26.72 -2.65 -14.28
CA VAL A 213 -26.31 -2.89 -12.88
C VAL A 213 -24.94 -3.56 -12.78
N ASN A 214 -24.55 -4.35 -13.79
CA ASN A 214 -23.24 -4.96 -13.85
C ASN A 214 -22.19 -3.89 -14.13
N GLN A 215 -21.27 -3.67 -13.18
CA GLN A 215 -20.27 -2.59 -13.28
C GLN A 215 -19.25 -2.87 -14.38
N ASP A 216 -18.87 -4.14 -14.58
CA ASP A 216 -17.86 -4.50 -15.57
C ASP A 216 -18.42 -4.40 -17.00
N GLU A 217 -19.67 -4.80 -17.21
CA GLU A 217 -20.38 -4.58 -18.48
C GLU A 217 -20.55 -3.09 -18.78
N ARG A 218 -20.90 -2.29 -17.77
CA ARG A 218 -21.05 -0.85 -17.91
C ARG A 218 -19.71 -0.19 -18.24
N LYS A 219 -18.63 -0.57 -17.56
CA LYS A 219 -17.26 -0.10 -17.84
C LYS A 219 -16.81 -0.49 -19.25
N ALA A 220 -17.05 -1.73 -19.66
CA ALA A 220 -16.74 -2.20 -21.01
C ALA A 220 -17.53 -1.44 -22.09
N LEU A 221 -18.81 -1.11 -21.82
CA LEU A 221 -19.63 -0.33 -22.74
C LEU A 221 -19.12 1.11 -22.90
N VAL A 222 -18.71 1.77 -21.79
CA VAL A 222 -18.09 3.10 -21.84
C VAL A 222 -16.82 3.08 -22.68
N ARG A 223 -15.92 2.13 -22.42
CA ARG A 223 -14.69 1.93 -23.22
C ARG A 223 -15.00 1.78 -24.70
N LYS A 224 -15.90 0.87 -25.05
CA LYS A 224 -16.27 0.60 -26.44
C LYS A 224 -16.79 1.87 -27.14
N GLN A 225 -17.63 2.65 -26.48
CA GLN A 225 -18.17 3.89 -27.06
C GLN A 225 -17.07 4.94 -27.29
N ILE A 226 -16.09 5.06 -26.37
CA ILE A 226 -14.94 5.95 -26.54
C ILE A 226 -14.07 5.49 -27.71
N GLU A 227 -13.77 4.19 -27.83
CA GLU A 227 -13.01 3.61 -28.93
C GLU A 227 -13.72 3.79 -30.29
N GLU A 228 -15.04 3.67 -30.33
CA GLU A 228 -15.84 3.93 -31.52
C GLU A 228 -15.76 5.41 -31.96
N LEU A 229 -15.81 6.35 -31.00
CA LEU A 229 -15.60 7.77 -31.27
C LEU A 229 -14.19 8.06 -31.78
N ALA A 230 -13.18 7.44 -31.20
CA ALA A 230 -11.78 7.55 -31.62
C ALA A 230 -11.60 7.05 -33.08
N ALA A 231 -12.09 5.85 -33.38
CA ALA A 231 -12.02 5.26 -34.71
C ALA A 231 -12.75 6.10 -35.77
N LYS A 232 -13.96 6.56 -35.46
CA LYS A 232 -14.80 7.37 -36.36
C LYS A 232 -14.12 8.68 -36.78
N ASN A 233 -13.38 9.31 -35.86
CA ASN A 233 -12.80 10.62 -36.09
C ASN A 233 -11.28 10.58 -36.35
N ASN A 234 -10.67 9.41 -36.44
CA ASN A 234 -9.24 9.21 -36.57
C ASN A 234 -8.45 9.88 -35.42
N TRP A 235 -8.96 9.75 -34.19
CA TRP A 235 -8.38 10.28 -32.98
C TRP A 235 -7.62 9.22 -32.19
N ILE A 236 -6.67 9.66 -31.34
CA ILE A 236 -6.10 8.87 -30.25
C ILE A 236 -6.73 9.42 -28.95
N ILE A 237 -7.41 8.54 -28.22
CA ILE A 237 -7.98 8.86 -26.91
C ILE A 237 -7.35 7.88 -25.91
N PRO A 238 -6.33 8.28 -25.17
CA PRO A 238 -5.73 7.43 -24.14
C PRO A 238 -6.78 7.14 -23.07
N ILE A 239 -7.04 5.87 -22.83
CA ILE A 239 -7.95 5.44 -21.77
C ILE A 239 -7.16 5.26 -20.49
N ASP A 240 -7.34 6.21 -19.58
CA ASP A 240 -6.90 6.10 -18.21
C ASP A 240 -7.86 5.19 -17.46
N GLU A 241 -7.35 4.11 -16.88
CA GLU A 241 -8.17 3.08 -16.22
C GLU A 241 -8.87 3.60 -14.96
N ASP A 242 -8.23 4.49 -14.22
CA ASP A 242 -8.79 5.08 -13.01
C ASP A 242 -9.90 6.06 -13.36
N LEU A 243 -9.68 6.90 -14.36
CA LEU A 243 -10.71 7.79 -14.89
C LEU A 243 -11.90 6.98 -15.44
N LEU A 244 -11.65 5.92 -16.19
CA LEU A 244 -12.69 5.05 -16.72
C LEU A 244 -13.51 4.39 -15.61
N GLU A 245 -12.85 3.93 -14.55
CA GLU A 245 -13.51 3.37 -13.37
C GLU A 245 -14.36 4.43 -12.67
N GLU A 246 -13.81 5.61 -12.44
CA GLU A 246 -14.53 6.72 -11.82
C GLU A 246 -15.78 7.11 -12.66
N VAL A 247 -15.60 7.32 -13.97
CA VAL A 247 -16.69 7.67 -14.89
C VAL A 247 -17.75 6.57 -14.91
N SER A 248 -17.37 5.30 -15.04
CA SER A 248 -18.35 4.20 -15.06
C SER A 248 -19.11 4.06 -13.74
N SER A 249 -18.48 4.44 -12.62
CA SER A 249 -19.07 4.36 -11.27
C SER A 249 -20.11 5.46 -10.98
N ILE A 250 -20.10 6.57 -11.73
CA ILE A 250 -21.11 7.64 -11.58
C ILE A 250 -22.29 7.51 -12.56
N LEU A 251 -22.33 6.44 -13.35
CA LEU A 251 -23.32 6.23 -14.40
C LEU A 251 -24.21 5.02 -14.11
N GLU A 252 -25.45 5.07 -14.61
CA GLU A 252 -26.36 3.92 -14.69
C GLU A 252 -26.60 3.48 -16.14
N TYR A 253 -26.61 4.45 -17.09
CA TYR A 253 -26.82 4.22 -18.52
C TYR A 253 -25.92 5.16 -19.33
N PRO A 254 -24.75 4.68 -19.78
CA PRO A 254 -23.73 5.52 -20.39
C PRO A 254 -24.02 5.83 -21.87
N THR A 255 -23.80 7.09 -22.26
CA THR A 255 -23.73 7.52 -23.65
C THR A 255 -22.53 8.46 -23.82
N ALA A 256 -21.50 8.01 -24.52
CA ALA A 256 -20.30 8.82 -24.78
C ALA A 256 -20.59 9.84 -25.91
N PHE A 257 -20.02 11.03 -25.77
CA PHE A 257 -20.11 12.09 -26.75
C PHE A 257 -18.83 12.92 -26.79
N ALA A 258 -18.59 13.58 -27.89
CA ALA A 258 -17.49 14.53 -28.04
C ALA A 258 -18.00 15.99 -27.94
N GLY A 259 -17.17 16.83 -27.34
CA GLY A 259 -17.33 18.29 -27.36
C GLY A 259 -16.05 18.96 -27.82
N THR A 260 -16.09 20.28 -28.02
CA THR A 260 -14.94 21.07 -28.48
C THR A 260 -14.70 22.24 -27.53
N PHE A 261 -13.49 22.83 -27.62
CA PHE A 261 -13.18 24.12 -27.03
C PHE A 261 -12.39 24.98 -28.05
N ASP A 262 -12.23 26.27 -27.77
CA ASP A 262 -11.53 27.17 -28.67
C ASP A 262 -10.04 26.85 -28.73
N GLU A 263 -9.46 26.80 -29.93
CA GLU A 263 -8.03 26.54 -30.16
C GLU A 263 -7.11 27.55 -29.47
N LYS A 264 -7.59 28.75 -29.16
CA LYS A 264 -6.83 29.76 -28.43
C LYS A 264 -6.27 29.25 -27.08
N TYR A 265 -6.95 28.26 -26.45
CA TYR A 265 -6.49 27.69 -25.17
C TYR A 265 -5.32 26.75 -25.33
N LEU A 266 -5.00 26.27 -26.53
CA LEU A 266 -3.85 25.37 -26.76
C LEU A 266 -2.49 26.06 -26.52
N VAL A 267 -2.47 27.38 -26.29
CA VAL A 267 -1.27 28.11 -25.84
C VAL A 267 -0.91 27.80 -24.37
N VAL A 268 -1.92 27.42 -23.58
CA VAL A 268 -1.75 26.97 -22.20
C VAL A 268 -1.01 25.62 -22.18
N PRO A 269 -0.08 25.39 -21.27
CA PRO A 269 0.64 24.12 -21.21
C PRO A 269 -0.31 22.90 -21.16
N GLU A 270 0.03 21.87 -21.93
CA GLU A 270 -0.78 20.66 -22.03
C GLU A 270 -1.17 20.04 -20.68
N PRO A 271 -0.26 19.92 -19.68
CA PRO A 271 -0.62 19.38 -18.36
C PRO A 271 -1.78 20.14 -17.70
N VAL A 272 -1.86 21.46 -17.87
CA VAL A 272 -2.96 22.28 -17.32
C VAL A 272 -4.29 21.95 -17.99
N LEU A 273 -4.28 21.82 -19.32
CA LEU A 273 -5.47 21.46 -20.10
C LEU A 273 -5.94 20.04 -19.75
N VAL A 274 -5.00 19.10 -19.66
CA VAL A 274 -5.27 17.70 -19.27
C VAL A 274 -5.87 17.64 -17.86
N THR A 275 -5.27 18.34 -16.90
CA THR A 275 -5.78 18.40 -15.52
C THR A 275 -7.17 19.01 -15.46
N SER A 276 -7.40 20.14 -16.16
CA SER A 276 -8.73 20.75 -16.22
C SER A 276 -9.79 19.81 -16.77
N MET A 277 -9.46 19.02 -17.78
CA MET A 277 -10.38 18.06 -18.39
C MET A 277 -10.55 16.80 -17.54
N LYS A 278 -9.46 16.17 -17.12
CA LYS A 278 -9.47 14.89 -16.43
C LYS A 278 -9.91 15.02 -14.98
N GLU A 279 -9.20 15.82 -14.19
CA GLU A 279 -9.40 15.86 -12.73
C GLU A 279 -10.65 16.67 -12.33
N HIS A 280 -10.93 17.75 -13.04
CA HIS A 280 -12.03 18.64 -12.67
C HIS A 280 -13.36 18.29 -13.37
N GLN A 281 -13.30 17.78 -14.59
CA GLN A 281 -14.50 17.52 -15.39
C GLN A 281 -14.76 16.04 -15.71
N ARG A 282 -13.82 15.14 -15.45
CA ARG A 282 -13.86 13.72 -15.80
C ARG A 282 -14.03 13.51 -17.30
N TYR A 283 -13.32 14.31 -18.09
CA TYR A 283 -13.31 14.17 -19.55
C TYR A 283 -12.05 13.45 -20.01
N PHE A 284 -12.17 12.69 -21.09
CA PHE A 284 -11.05 12.07 -21.79
C PHE A 284 -10.49 13.05 -22.81
N VAL A 285 -9.18 13.18 -22.81
CA VAL A 285 -8.43 14.05 -23.73
C VAL A 285 -8.30 13.42 -25.11
N VAL A 286 -8.17 14.24 -26.14
CA VAL A 286 -8.14 13.79 -27.53
C VAL A 286 -6.86 14.27 -28.19
N TYR A 287 -6.15 13.35 -28.87
CA TYR A 287 -4.93 13.64 -29.61
C TYR A 287 -5.09 13.28 -31.09
N ASN A 288 -4.28 13.92 -31.94
CA ASN A 288 -4.11 13.49 -33.32
C ASN A 288 -3.12 12.31 -33.43
N GLN A 289 -2.87 11.83 -34.65
CA GLN A 289 -1.96 10.69 -34.89
C GLN A 289 -0.48 11.03 -34.59
N GLU A 290 -0.13 12.30 -34.55
CA GLU A 290 1.19 12.83 -34.18
C GLU A 290 1.32 13.06 -32.65
N LYS A 291 0.32 12.61 -31.85
CA LYS A 291 0.22 12.77 -30.40
C LYS A 291 0.22 14.23 -29.93
N GLN A 292 -0.35 15.12 -30.72
CA GLN A 292 -0.59 16.52 -30.31
C GLN A 292 -2.02 16.65 -29.79
N LEU A 293 -2.18 17.34 -28.67
CA LEU A 293 -3.49 17.61 -28.06
C LEU A 293 -4.39 18.38 -29.04
N LEU A 294 -5.60 17.88 -29.23
CA LEU A 294 -6.61 18.51 -30.06
C LEU A 294 -7.61 19.31 -29.19
N PRO A 295 -8.28 20.33 -29.75
CA PRO A 295 -9.29 21.14 -29.05
C PRO A 295 -10.63 20.40 -28.92
N PHE A 296 -10.56 19.13 -28.51
CA PHE A 296 -11.70 18.25 -28.30
C PHE A 296 -11.61 17.55 -26.95
N PHE A 297 -12.74 17.19 -26.42
CA PHE A 297 -12.85 16.30 -25.26
C PHE A 297 -13.92 15.25 -25.50
N VAL A 298 -13.82 14.12 -24.82
CA VAL A 298 -14.87 13.11 -24.77
C VAL A 298 -15.36 13.01 -23.34
N SER A 299 -16.69 13.02 -23.19
CA SER A 299 -17.37 12.84 -21.93
C SER A 299 -18.46 11.78 -22.06
N VAL A 300 -18.97 11.30 -20.93
CA VAL A 300 -20.00 10.27 -20.90
C VAL A 300 -21.19 10.77 -20.09
N ARG A 301 -22.33 10.81 -20.73
CA ARG A 301 -23.60 11.20 -20.12
C ARG A 301 -24.21 10.00 -19.38
N ASN A 302 -24.78 10.25 -18.21
CA ASN A 302 -25.71 9.31 -17.57
C ASN A 302 -27.10 9.51 -18.20
N GLY A 303 -27.41 8.76 -19.25
CA GLY A 303 -28.65 8.87 -20.02
C GLY A 303 -28.45 8.51 -21.50
N ASN A 304 -29.53 8.55 -22.27
CA ASN A 304 -29.52 8.26 -23.71
C ASN A 304 -28.99 9.43 -24.55
N ASP A 305 -28.99 9.27 -25.86
CA ASP A 305 -28.51 10.24 -26.86
C ASP A 305 -29.48 11.38 -27.15
N TYR A 306 -30.66 11.40 -26.54
CA TYR A 306 -31.65 12.46 -26.77
C TYR A 306 -31.08 13.85 -26.46
N MET A 307 -31.07 14.73 -27.45
CA MET A 307 -30.48 16.07 -27.38
C MET A 307 -29.01 16.10 -26.88
N ILE A 308 -28.19 15.11 -27.25
CA ILE A 308 -26.81 15.00 -26.84
C ILE A 308 -25.97 16.23 -27.20
N GLU A 309 -26.31 16.91 -28.30
CA GLU A 309 -25.64 18.15 -28.72
C GLU A 309 -25.82 19.30 -27.71
N ASN A 310 -27.00 19.38 -27.07
CA ASN A 310 -27.21 20.36 -26.00
C ASN A 310 -26.39 20.03 -24.76
N VAL A 311 -26.23 18.75 -24.46
CA VAL A 311 -25.34 18.28 -23.37
C VAL A 311 -23.91 18.64 -23.69
N ALA A 312 -23.43 18.35 -24.89
CA ALA A 312 -22.09 18.72 -25.34
C ALA A 312 -21.82 20.23 -25.22
N LYS A 313 -22.77 21.09 -25.67
CA LYS A 313 -22.69 22.55 -25.52
C LYS A 313 -22.65 22.99 -24.05
N GLY A 314 -23.42 22.33 -23.18
CA GLY A 314 -23.40 22.59 -21.75
C GLY A 314 -22.04 22.30 -21.13
N ASN A 315 -21.49 21.12 -21.43
CA ASN A 315 -20.15 20.70 -20.95
C ASN A 315 -19.03 21.59 -21.52
N GLN A 316 -19.11 21.96 -22.79
CA GLN A 316 -18.20 22.92 -23.43
C GLN A 316 -18.20 24.27 -22.70
N LYS A 317 -19.36 24.79 -22.31
CA LYS A 317 -19.47 26.06 -21.58
C LYS A 317 -18.76 26.00 -20.20
N VAL A 318 -18.94 24.88 -19.50
CA VAL A 318 -18.28 24.67 -18.20
C VAL A 318 -16.75 24.59 -18.38
N LEU A 319 -16.29 23.81 -19.36
CA LEU A 319 -14.87 23.69 -19.66
C LEU A 319 -14.27 25.03 -20.08
N THR A 320 -14.95 25.78 -20.95
CA THR A 320 -14.53 27.11 -21.41
C THR A 320 -14.25 28.05 -20.23
N ALA A 321 -15.11 28.09 -19.22
CA ALA A 321 -14.89 28.94 -18.05
C ALA A 321 -13.59 28.58 -17.31
N ARG A 322 -13.32 27.29 -17.14
CA ARG A 322 -12.08 26.80 -16.53
C ARG A 322 -10.84 27.10 -17.36
N LEU A 323 -10.94 26.97 -18.68
CA LEU A 323 -9.81 27.26 -19.58
C LEU A 323 -9.54 28.76 -19.70
N GLU A 324 -10.53 29.64 -19.59
CA GLU A 324 -10.33 31.09 -19.48
C GLU A 324 -9.55 31.45 -18.21
N ASP A 325 -9.92 30.88 -17.06
CA ASP A 325 -9.20 31.09 -15.82
C ASP A 325 -7.74 30.60 -15.93
N ALA A 326 -7.54 29.38 -16.48
CA ALA A 326 -6.21 28.82 -16.69
C ALA A 326 -5.34 29.69 -17.63
N LEU A 327 -5.90 30.19 -18.75
CA LEU A 327 -5.22 31.08 -19.67
C LEU A 327 -4.82 32.37 -18.98
N PHE A 328 -5.75 32.98 -18.22
CA PHE A 328 -5.49 34.20 -17.48
C PHE A 328 -4.35 34.01 -16.46
N PHE A 329 -4.38 32.95 -15.65
CA PHE A 329 -3.34 32.67 -14.67
C PHE A 329 -1.99 32.42 -15.34
N TYR A 330 -1.96 31.68 -16.45
CA TYR A 330 -0.74 31.42 -17.20
C TYR A 330 -0.11 32.70 -17.73
N GLU A 331 -0.92 33.57 -18.36
CA GLU A 331 -0.45 34.86 -18.90
C GLU A 331 0.01 35.83 -17.80
N GLU A 332 -0.67 35.87 -16.66
CA GLU A 332 -0.29 36.74 -15.53
C GLU A 332 1.01 36.24 -14.89
N ASP A 333 1.15 34.92 -14.67
CA ASP A 333 2.37 34.36 -14.07
C ASP A 333 3.61 34.60 -14.96
N LEU A 334 3.46 34.54 -16.29
CA LEU A 334 4.55 34.80 -17.22
C LEU A 334 5.08 36.27 -17.17
N LYS A 335 4.26 37.20 -16.69
CA LYS A 335 4.67 38.62 -16.55
C LYS A 335 5.51 38.85 -15.29
N ILE A 336 5.51 37.94 -14.36
CA ILE A 336 6.15 38.07 -13.04
C ILE A 336 7.52 37.39 -13.08
N PRO A 337 8.62 38.13 -12.80
CA PRO A 337 9.96 37.53 -12.72
C PRO A 337 10.04 36.50 -11.59
N MET A 338 10.81 35.42 -11.77
CA MET A 338 11.05 34.38 -10.76
C MET A 338 11.52 34.96 -9.42
N THR A 339 12.36 36.01 -9.45
CA THR A 339 12.84 36.69 -8.24
C THR A 339 11.72 37.26 -7.37
N THR A 340 10.58 37.62 -7.99
CA THR A 340 9.39 38.09 -7.25
C THR A 340 8.68 36.94 -6.58
N PHE A 341 8.58 35.80 -7.24
CA PHE A 341 8.02 34.58 -6.62
C PHE A 341 8.90 34.10 -5.47
N LEU A 342 10.21 34.05 -5.63
CA LEU A 342 11.15 33.70 -4.57
C LEU A 342 10.99 34.59 -3.33
N LYS A 343 10.82 35.89 -3.54
CA LYS A 343 10.57 36.85 -2.45
C LYS A 343 9.23 36.58 -1.74
N LYS A 344 8.19 36.14 -2.44
CA LYS A 344 6.92 35.76 -1.81
C LYS A 344 7.06 34.53 -0.92
N LEU A 345 7.99 33.61 -1.19
CA LEU A 345 8.25 32.42 -0.38
C LEU A 345 8.76 32.75 1.03
N GLU A 346 9.38 33.94 1.22
CA GLU A 346 9.83 34.40 2.55
C GLU A 346 8.66 34.49 3.57
N THR A 347 7.46 34.74 3.06
CA THR A 347 6.24 34.85 3.88
C THR A 347 5.39 33.58 3.90
N LEU A 348 5.76 32.58 3.11
CA LEU A 348 5.08 31.29 3.08
C LEU A 348 5.64 30.37 4.17
N ASN A 349 4.84 30.08 5.19
CA ASN A 349 5.25 29.18 6.25
C ASN A 349 5.32 27.74 5.71
N PHE A 350 6.47 27.08 5.89
CA PHE A 350 6.56 25.62 5.76
C PHE A 350 5.84 24.95 6.93
N HIS A 351 6.20 25.33 8.14
CA HIS A 351 5.49 24.96 9.36
C HIS A 351 5.79 25.96 10.48
N ALA A 352 4.78 26.29 11.30
CA ALA A 352 4.90 27.32 12.35
C ALA A 352 6.04 27.08 13.37
N LYS A 353 6.45 25.82 13.57
CA LYS A 353 7.56 25.46 14.47
C LYS A 353 8.90 25.27 13.75
N ILE A 354 8.92 25.16 12.43
CA ILE A 354 10.12 24.79 11.66
C ILE A 354 10.64 26.02 10.90
N GLY A 355 9.72 26.91 10.48
CA GLY A 355 10.09 28.11 9.74
C GLY A 355 9.39 28.27 8.39
N SER A 356 9.90 29.18 7.61
CA SER A 356 9.41 29.53 6.26
C SER A 356 9.84 28.54 5.19
N MET A 357 9.22 28.66 4.03
CA MET A 357 9.62 27.87 2.84
C MET A 357 11.04 28.24 2.37
N THR A 358 11.44 29.50 2.51
CA THR A 358 12.81 29.94 2.17
C THR A 358 13.84 29.28 3.07
N GLU A 359 13.62 29.24 4.39
CA GLU A 359 14.51 28.55 5.32
C GLU A 359 14.62 27.04 5.02
N LYS A 360 13.52 26.40 4.60
CA LYS A 360 13.56 25.03 4.10
C LYS A 360 14.45 24.93 2.86
N MET A 361 14.29 25.81 1.90
CA MET A 361 15.08 25.79 0.66
C MET A 361 16.59 25.97 0.95
N ASP A 362 16.95 26.84 1.88
CA ASP A 362 18.34 27.06 2.31
C ASP A 362 18.94 25.77 2.92
N ARG A 363 18.21 25.08 3.79
CA ARG A 363 18.64 23.79 4.34
C ARG A 363 18.79 22.72 3.26
N VAL A 364 17.82 22.64 2.34
CA VAL A 364 17.87 21.69 1.21
C VAL A 364 19.07 21.96 0.32
N GLN A 365 19.38 23.23 0.03
CA GLN A 365 20.56 23.57 -0.76
C GLN A 365 21.87 23.14 -0.08
N LEU A 366 21.98 23.30 1.24
CA LEU A 366 23.12 22.78 2.02
C LEU A 366 23.19 21.24 1.98
N LEU A 367 22.05 20.56 2.12
CA LEU A 367 21.97 19.09 2.04
C LEU A 367 22.40 18.58 0.66
N VAL A 368 21.96 19.21 -0.42
CA VAL A 368 22.40 18.89 -1.81
C VAL A 368 23.93 18.90 -1.90
N GLY A 369 24.59 19.94 -1.36
CA GLY A 369 26.04 20.04 -1.39
C GLY A 369 26.74 18.94 -0.57
N ARG A 370 26.18 18.59 0.60
CA ARG A 370 26.77 17.55 1.48
C ARG A 370 26.58 16.16 0.90
N LEU A 371 25.36 15.83 0.47
CA LEU A 371 25.04 14.56 -0.17
C LEU A 371 25.84 14.34 -1.46
N ALA A 372 25.99 15.39 -2.27
CA ALA A 372 26.79 15.31 -3.49
C ALA A 372 28.27 15.00 -3.21
N LYS A 373 28.82 15.56 -2.12
CA LYS A 373 30.19 15.25 -1.66
C LYS A 373 30.31 13.81 -1.18
N GLU A 374 29.36 13.34 -0.37
CA GLU A 374 29.35 11.97 0.14
C GLU A 374 29.26 10.94 -0.99
N LEU A 375 28.43 11.22 -1.97
CA LEU A 375 28.26 10.41 -3.16
C LEU A 375 29.34 10.58 -4.23
N ASN A 376 30.31 11.45 -4.02
CA ASN A 376 31.37 11.80 -5.01
C ASN A 376 30.82 12.17 -6.39
N LEU A 377 29.71 12.93 -6.43
CA LEU A 377 29.05 13.31 -7.70
C LEU A 377 29.88 14.30 -8.51
N PRO A 378 29.77 14.27 -9.86
CA PRO A 378 30.45 15.21 -10.74
C PRO A 378 30.03 16.67 -10.48
N SER A 379 30.96 17.61 -10.68
CA SER A 379 30.74 19.03 -10.35
C SER A 379 29.62 19.70 -11.15
N ASP A 380 29.38 19.29 -12.38
CA ASP A 380 28.31 19.78 -13.25
C ASP A 380 26.91 19.34 -12.70
N VAL A 381 26.80 18.10 -12.21
CA VAL A 381 25.61 17.61 -11.51
C VAL A 381 25.34 18.45 -10.26
N VAL A 382 26.39 18.71 -9.46
CA VAL A 382 26.27 19.50 -8.23
C VAL A 382 25.81 20.93 -8.52
N VAL A 383 26.42 21.61 -9.52
CA VAL A 383 26.01 22.94 -9.92
C VAL A 383 24.55 22.99 -10.36
N THR A 384 24.14 22.05 -11.18
CA THR A 384 22.74 21.94 -11.65
C THR A 384 21.78 21.73 -10.48
N ALA A 385 22.07 20.78 -9.60
CA ALA A 385 21.21 20.48 -8.44
C ALA A 385 21.16 21.65 -7.45
N GLN A 386 22.26 22.34 -7.20
CA GLN A 386 22.28 23.52 -6.33
C GLN A 386 21.51 24.70 -6.95
N ARG A 387 21.61 24.91 -8.27
CA ARG A 387 20.79 25.90 -8.94
C ARG A 387 19.32 25.56 -8.82
N ALA A 388 18.93 24.33 -9.08
CA ALA A 388 17.57 23.88 -8.91
C ALA A 388 17.11 24.07 -7.46
N ALA A 389 17.89 23.66 -6.45
CA ALA A 389 17.56 23.81 -5.03
C ALA A 389 17.32 25.26 -4.61
N SER A 390 18.02 26.22 -5.24
CA SER A 390 17.85 27.65 -4.93
C SER A 390 16.52 28.25 -5.43
N ILE A 391 15.77 27.52 -6.28
CA ILE A 391 14.55 28.05 -6.92
C ILE A 391 13.35 27.07 -6.89
N TYR A 392 13.52 25.80 -6.57
CA TYR A 392 12.61 24.69 -6.85
C TYR A 392 11.19 24.79 -6.29
N LYS A 393 10.93 25.69 -5.35
CA LYS A 393 9.59 25.89 -4.75
C LYS A 393 8.90 27.20 -5.21
N PHE A 394 9.48 27.93 -6.18
CA PHE A 394 8.93 29.21 -6.59
C PHE A 394 7.52 29.12 -7.17
N ASP A 395 7.17 27.97 -7.75
CA ASP A 395 5.87 27.72 -8.37
C ASP A 395 4.72 27.64 -7.36
N LEU A 396 4.99 27.34 -6.08
CA LEU A 396 3.98 27.29 -5.01
C LEU A 396 3.21 28.60 -4.81
N VAL A 397 3.79 29.72 -5.21
CA VAL A 397 3.20 31.06 -5.05
C VAL A 397 2.78 31.68 -6.38
N THR A 398 2.73 30.87 -7.44
CA THR A 398 2.12 31.24 -8.72
C THR A 398 0.61 31.11 -8.67
N ASN A 399 -0.08 31.89 -9.51
CA ASN A 399 -1.54 31.80 -9.60
C ASN A 399 -1.98 30.41 -10.11
N MET A 400 -1.24 29.85 -11.07
CA MET A 400 -1.52 28.56 -11.67
C MET A 400 -1.50 27.43 -10.62
N VAL A 401 -0.44 27.34 -9.81
CA VAL A 401 -0.34 26.30 -8.78
C VAL A 401 -1.30 26.58 -7.62
N GLY A 402 -1.66 27.83 -7.38
CA GLY A 402 -2.72 28.18 -6.43
C GLY A 402 -4.09 27.61 -6.81
N GLU A 403 -4.42 27.57 -8.11
CA GLU A 403 -5.67 26.97 -8.63
C GLU A 403 -5.54 25.46 -8.88
N PHE A 404 -4.37 25.00 -9.35
CA PHE A 404 -4.06 23.61 -9.70
C PHE A 404 -2.90 23.08 -8.85
N PRO A 405 -3.13 22.75 -7.55
CA PRO A 405 -2.06 22.30 -6.66
C PRO A 405 -1.36 21.01 -7.11
N GLU A 406 -2.06 20.16 -7.86
CA GLU A 406 -1.52 18.93 -8.45
C GLU A 406 -0.45 19.17 -9.52
N LEU A 407 -0.32 20.39 -10.03
CA LEU A 407 0.69 20.77 -11.03
C LEU A 407 1.97 21.32 -10.40
N GLN A 408 2.14 21.21 -9.07
CA GLN A 408 3.40 21.54 -8.39
C GLN A 408 4.56 20.78 -9.03
N GLY A 409 5.68 21.47 -9.25
CA GLY A 409 6.86 20.94 -9.92
C GLY A 409 6.72 20.90 -11.45
N ILE A 410 5.58 20.49 -11.99
CA ILE A 410 5.31 20.51 -13.44
C ILE A 410 5.28 21.95 -13.95
N MET A 411 4.55 22.83 -13.29
CA MET A 411 4.54 24.25 -13.62
C MET A 411 5.86 24.93 -13.27
N GLY A 412 6.54 24.46 -12.21
CA GLY A 412 7.89 24.85 -11.87
C GLY A 412 8.88 24.61 -13.01
N GLU A 413 8.88 23.44 -13.63
CA GLU A 413 9.67 23.11 -14.83
C GLU A 413 9.32 24.05 -15.99
N ILE A 414 8.05 24.18 -16.32
CA ILE A 414 7.58 24.96 -17.47
C ILE A 414 7.96 26.45 -17.31
N TYR A 415 7.71 27.03 -16.15
CA TYR A 415 8.03 28.43 -15.90
C TYR A 415 9.54 28.68 -15.80
N ALA A 416 10.31 27.75 -15.23
CA ALA A 416 11.78 27.86 -15.21
C ALA A 416 12.36 27.91 -16.62
N LEU A 417 11.92 27.03 -17.52
CA LEU A 417 12.31 27.05 -18.94
C LEU A 417 11.94 28.37 -19.61
N LYS A 418 10.72 28.89 -19.38
CA LYS A 418 10.26 30.18 -19.94
C LYS A 418 11.07 31.39 -19.44
N GLN A 419 11.64 31.27 -18.25
CA GLN A 419 12.47 32.31 -17.64
C GLN A 419 13.98 32.13 -17.87
N GLY A 420 14.36 31.14 -18.71
CA GLY A 420 15.74 31.00 -19.22
C GLY A 420 16.61 30.04 -18.41
N GLU A 421 16.05 29.24 -17.51
CA GLU A 421 16.81 28.15 -16.87
C GLU A 421 17.12 27.05 -17.87
N THR A 422 18.17 26.26 -17.58
CA THR A 422 18.52 25.12 -18.43
C THR A 422 17.49 23.97 -18.28
N ALA A 423 17.45 23.11 -19.28
CA ALA A 423 16.52 21.95 -19.26
C ALA A 423 16.78 21.03 -18.05
N GLU A 424 18.03 20.83 -17.68
CA GLU A 424 18.44 20.00 -16.56
C GLU A 424 17.99 20.58 -15.20
N VAL A 425 18.10 21.90 -15.03
CA VAL A 425 17.61 22.62 -13.84
C VAL A 425 16.09 22.51 -13.75
N ALA A 426 15.42 22.78 -14.86
CA ALA A 426 13.96 22.71 -14.93
C ALA A 426 13.42 21.29 -14.67
N GLN A 427 14.05 20.26 -15.25
CA GLN A 427 13.73 18.86 -15.00
C GLN A 427 13.90 18.51 -13.51
N ALA A 428 15.00 18.93 -12.87
CA ALA A 428 15.22 18.68 -11.45
C ALA A 428 14.14 19.33 -10.57
N ILE A 429 13.62 20.50 -10.96
CA ILE A 429 12.48 21.14 -10.27
C ILE A 429 11.23 20.26 -10.33
N ARG A 430 10.91 19.62 -11.47
CA ARG A 430 9.80 18.70 -11.54
C ARG A 430 10.06 17.45 -10.71
N GLU A 431 11.22 16.84 -10.87
CA GLU A 431 11.55 15.53 -10.33
C GLU A 431 11.70 15.50 -8.81
N HIS A 432 11.92 16.65 -8.15
CA HIS A 432 12.10 16.64 -6.69
C HIS A 432 10.87 16.16 -5.90
N TYR A 433 9.68 16.23 -6.47
CA TYR A 433 8.47 15.67 -5.86
C TYR A 433 8.39 14.14 -5.97
N MET A 434 9.11 13.56 -6.94
CA MET A 434 9.03 12.12 -7.21
C MET A 434 9.74 11.28 -6.13
N PRO A 435 9.24 10.07 -5.86
CA PRO A 435 7.93 9.56 -6.22
C PRO A 435 6.82 10.23 -5.39
N THR A 436 5.66 10.43 -5.99
CA THR A 436 4.49 11.03 -5.32
C THR A 436 3.60 10.01 -4.63
N SER A 437 3.74 8.73 -4.99
CA SER A 437 3.03 7.58 -4.41
C SER A 437 3.98 6.39 -4.24
N ALA A 438 3.50 5.30 -3.63
CA ALA A 438 4.30 4.09 -3.41
C ALA A 438 4.80 3.45 -4.72
N ASP A 439 3.99 3.52 -5.78
CA ASP A 439 4.30 2.97 -7.11
C ASP A 439 4.50 4.09 -8.15
N GLY A 440 4.73 5.34 -7.69
CA GLY A 440 4.93 6.49 -8.56
C GLY A 440 6.29 6.48 -9.27
N ASP A 441 6.36 7.24 -10.36
CA ASP A 441 7.59 7.41 -11.12
C ASP A 441 8.71 7.97 -10.26
N LEU A 442 9.92 7.46 -10.48
CA LEU A 442 11.14 7.95 -9.85
C LEU A 442 11.79 9.05 -10.68
N PRO A 443 12.62 9.93 -10.08
CA PRO A 443 13.47 10.81 -10.84
C PRO A 443 14.31 10.04 -11.87
N THR A 444 14.52 10.62 -13.03
CA THR A 444 15.34 10.03 -14.10
C THR A 444 16.70 10.70 -14.21
N SER A 445 16.81 11.95 -13.75
CA SER A 445 18.07 12.71 -13.74
C SER A 445 18.76 12.63 -12.38
N VAL A 446 20.10 12.62 -12.38
CA VAL A 446 20.90 12.63 -11.14
C VAL A 446 20.68 13.92 -10.35
N PRO A 447 20.64 15.12 -10.95
CA PRO A 447 20.32 16.36 -10.23
C PRO A 447 18.92 16.34 -9.60
N GLY A 448 17.91 15.80 -10.32
CA GLY A 448 16.55 15.66 -9.81
C GLY A 448 16.45 14.68 -8.64
N ALA A 449 17.11 13.53 -8.76
CA ALA A 449 17.18 12.54 -7.68
C ALA A 449 17.87 13.10 -6.44
N LEU A 450 18.99 13.82 -6.61
CA LEU A 450 19.71 14.43 -5.50
C LEU A 450 18.86 15.48 -4.77
N LEU A 451 18.15 16.32 -5.52
CA LEU A 451 17.25 17.32 -4.96
C LEU A 451 16.05 16.66 -4.27
N ALA A 452 15.49 15.58 -4.86
CA ALA A 452 14.40 14.81 -4.25
C ALA A 452 14.79 14.16 -2.93
N VAL A 453 15.98 13.56 -2.85
CA VAL A 453 16.55 13.00 -1.62
C VAL A 453 16.73 14.10 -0.57
N ALA A 454 17.33 15.23 -0.95
CA ALA A 454 17.57 16.34 -0.03
C ALA A 454 16.27 16.96 0.51
N ASP A 455 15.24 17.16 -0.33
CA ASP A 455 13.93 17.72 0.08
C ASP A 455 13.17 16.78 1.01
N LYS A 456 13.15 15.46 0.68
CA LYS A 456 12.51 14.43 1.52
C LYS A 456 13.22 14.27 2.85
N LEU A 457 14.56 14.29 2.82
CA LEU A 457 15.38 14.17 4.02
C LEU A 457 15.18 15.40 4.93
N ASP A 458 15.24 16.64 4.39
CA ASP A 458 14.96 17.85 5.18
C ASP A 458 13.57 17.80 5.82
N THR A 459 12.55 17.41 5.06
CA THR A 459 11.20 17.26 5.59
C THR A 459 11.18 16.28 6.77
N PHE A 460 11.73 15.08 6.59
CA PHE A 460 11.76 14.07 7.63
C PHE A 460 12.52 14.53 8.87
N LEU A 461 13.72 15.06 8.67
CA LEU A 461 14.59 15.50 9.75
C LEU A 461 14.01 16.67 10.54
N SER A 462 13.47 17.69 9.85
CA SER A 462 12.90 18.88 10.50
C SER A 462 11.65 18.58 11.34
N PHE A 463 10.75 17.74 10.83
CA PHE A 463 9.57 17.31 11.59
C PHE A 463 9.93 16.43 12.78
N THR A 464 10.90 15.53 12.60
CA THR A 464 11.41 14.67 13.69
C THR A 464 12.09 15.49 14.76
N ALA A 465 12.98 16.41 14.42
CA ALA A 465 13.64 17.32 15.36
C ALA A 465 12.65 18.18 16.13
N ALA A 466 11.57 18.65 15.48
CA ALA A 466 10.50 19.41 16.11
C ALA A 466 9.53 18.55 16.97
N GLY A 467 9.78 17.25 17.11
CA GLY A 467 8.99 16.32 17.93
C GLY A 467 7.63 15.95 17.31
N MET A 468 7.45 16.14 16.01
CA MET A 468 6.21 15.84 15.29
C MET A 468 6.29 14.47 14.59
N LEU A 469 6.28 13.42 15.42
CA LEU A 469 6.46 12.05 14.98
C LEU A 469 5.14 11.41 14.54
N PRO A 470 5.12 10.57 13.50
CA PRO A 470 3.94 9.79 13.14
C PRO A 470 3.66 8.70 14.19
N THR A 471 2.38 8.49 14.51
CA THR A 471 1.94 7.49 15.49
C THR A 471 0.84 6.60 14.89
N GLY A 472 0.99 5.28 15.01
CA GLY A 472 -0.01 4.32 14.54
C GLY A 472 -0.51 4.62 13.12
N SER A 473 -1.80 4.93 12.95
CA SER A 473 -2.41 5.31 11.68
C SER A 473 -2.31 6.82 11.37
N ASN A 474 -1.82 7.64 12.31
CA ASN A 474 -1.77 9.09 12.17
C ASN A 474 -0.40 9.54 11.65
N ASP A 475 -0.38 10.09 10.44
CA ASP A 475 0.80 10.65 9.78
C ASP A 475 0.40 11.91 8.97
N PRO A 476 0.09 13.01 9.65
CA PRO A 476 -0.46 14.20 8.99
C PRO A 476 0.53 14.89 8.04
N TYR A 477 1.83 14.62 8.20
CA TYR A 477 2.89 15.19 7.37
C TYR A 477 3.42 14.20 6.33
N ALA A 478 2.82 13.02 6.23
CA ALA A 478 3.19 11.96 5.30
C ALA A 478 4.67 11.55 5.37
N LEU A 479 5.26 11.54 6.57
CA LEU A 479 6.68 11.21 6.78
C LEU A 479 7.02 9.80 6.34
N ARG A 480 6.07 8.85 6.47
CA ARG A 480 6.24 7.49 5.96
C ARG A 480 6.45 7.47 4.46
N ARG A 481 5.68 8.27 3.72
CA ARG A 481 5.81 8.40 2.26
C ARG A 481 7.12 9.09 1.88
N GLN A 482 7.54 10.12 2.61
CA GLN A 482 8.81 10.79 2.36
C GLN A 482 9.99 9.83 2.50
N VAL A 483 10.05 9.07 3.59
CA VAL A 483 11.13 8.11 3.83
C VAL A 483 11.06 6.91 2.87
N MET A 484 9.86 6.44 2.50
CA MET A 484 9.74 5.41 1.47
C MET A 484 10.27 5.89 0.13
N GLY A 485 9.95 7.13 -0.28
CA GLY A 485 10.49 7.74 -1.50
C GLY A 485 12.03 7.89 -1.44
N LEU A 486 12.59 8.27 -0.29
CA LEU A 486 14.03 8.28 -0.05
C LEU A 486 14.64 6.90 -0.31
N VAL A 487 14.13 5.84 0.33
CA VAL A 487 14.60 4.46 0.16
C VAL A 487 14.52 4.00 -1.30
N GLN A 488 13.45 4.34 -2.01
CA GLN A 488 13.28 3.98 -3.41
C GLN A 488 14.30 4.67 -4.33
N ILE A 489 14.58 5.96 -4.09
CA ILE A 489 15.58 6.69 -4.90
C ILE A 489 16.98 6.16 -4.63
N LEU A 490 17.37 5.96 -3.36
CA LEU A 490 18.67 5.39 -3.01
C LEU A 490 18.89 4.02 -3.68
N ALA A 491 17.87 3.19 -3.69
CA ALA A 491 17.90 1.89 -4.34
C ALA A 491 18.04 1.99 -5.87
N ALA A 492 17.29 2.89 -6.52
CA ALA A 492 17.25 3.02 -7.97
C ALA A 492 18.55 3.61 -8.55
N PHE A 493 19.17 4.53 -7.82
CA PHE A 493 20.44 5.15 -8.22
C PHE A 493 21.67 4.45 -7.67
N GLU A 494 21.48 3.35 -6.94
CA GLU A 494 22.55 2.59 -6.27
C GLU A 494 23.45 3.47 -5.40
N TRP A 495 22.85 4.42 -4.70
CA TRP A 495 23.59 5.34 -3.82
C TRP A 495 23.84 4.71 -2.45
N ASN A 496 25.10 4.32 -2.25
CA ASN A 496 25.55 3.70 -1.02
C ASN A 496 25.87 4.78 0.02
N ILE A 497 24.87 5.12 0.83
CA ILE A 497 24.99 5.96 2.03
C ILE A 497 24.48 5.15 3.20
N GLU A 498 25.26 5.09 4.27
CA GLU A 498 24.82 4.46 5.51
C GLU A 498 23.74 5.32 6.18
N ILE A 499 22.70 4.70 6.73
CA ILE A 499 21.60 5.43 7.38
C ILE A 499 22.10 6.28 8.55
N GLU A 500 23.13 5.80 9.25
CA GLU A 500 23.81 6.51 10.33
C GLU A 500 24.44 7.84 9.89
N ASP A 501 24.84 7.96 8.62
CA ASP A 501 25.40 9.21 8.09
C ASP A 501 24.31 10.28 7.90
N PHE A 502 23.04 9.90 7.72
CA PHE A 502 21.94 10.88 7.70
C PHE A 502 21.77 11.60 9.04
N THR A 503 22.03 10.92 10.16
CA THR A 503 21.97 11.56 11.49
C THR A 503 23.10 12.55 11.71
N LYS A 504 24.29 12.30 11.14
CA LYS A 504 25.42 13.23 11.16
C LYS A 504 25.13 14.51 10.37
N LEU A 505 24.30 14.40 9.32
CA LEU A 505 23.88 15.58 8.55
C LEU A 505 22.99 16.52 9.37
N LEU A 506 22.21 15.99 10.33
CA LEU A 506 21.42 16.80 11.27
C LEU A 506 22.27 17.72 12.12
N LEU A 507 23.34 17.21 12.68
CA LEU A 507 24.17 17.91 13.67
C LEU A 507 24.92 19.15 13.10
N GLY A 508 24.90 19.32 11.79
CA GLY A 508 25.57 20.42 11.11
C GLY A 508 24.67 21.40 10.39
N LEU A 509 23.35 21.32 10.61
CA LEU A 509 22.34 22.24 10.07
C LEU A 509 21.61 22.93 11.26
N ASP A 510 20.88 24.02 10.97
CA ASP A 510 20.18 24.83 11.97
C ASP A 510 19.01 24.10 12.72
N TYR A 511 19.00 22.77 12.68
CA TYR A 511 18.11 21.97 13.53
C TYR A 511 18.52 21.95 15.00
N ALA A 512 19.72 22.43 15.32
CA ALA A 512 20.29 22.39 16.67
C ALA A 512 19.40 23.07 17.73
N GLU A 513 18.66 24.13 17.35
CA GLU A 513 17.70 24.78 18.26
C GLU A 513 16.55 23.86 18.66
N PHE A 514 16.15 22.91 17.79
CA PHE A 514 15.05 21.97 18.05
C PHE A 514 15.52 20.71 18.78
N LEU A 515 16.81 20.37 18.68
CA LEU A 515 17.38 19.13 19.20
C LEU A 515 17.84 19.21 20.64
N SER A 516 18.02 20.41 21.21
CA SER A 516 18.67 20.64 22.50
C SER A 516 18.30 19.59 23.57
N GLY A 517 19.23 18.66 23.84
CA GLY A 517 19.13 17.61 24.86
C GLY A 517 18.31 16.38 24.46
N LYS A 518 18.02 16.18 23.18
CA LYS A 518 17.25 15.04 22.64
C LYS A 518 17.95 14.32 21.47
N GLU A 519 19.21 14.62 21.26
CA GLU A 519 19.97 14.17 20.09
C GLU A 519 19.93 12.65 19.94
N GLU A 520 20.22 11.91 21.03
CA GLU A 520 20.23 10.45 21.03
C GLU A 520 18.83 9.83 20.76
N GLU A 521 17.77 10.44 21.33
CA GLU A 521 16.39 9.98 21.11
C GLU A 521 15.97 10.17 19.67
N VAL A 522 16.28 11.34 19.08
CA VAL A 522 15.97 11.66 17.67
C VAL A 522 16.76 10.77 16.72
N GLU A 523 18.05 10.55 16.98
CA GLU A 523 18.91 9.66 16.21
C GLU A 523 18.35 8.23 16.20
N ALA A 524 18.08 7.66 17.37
CA ALA A 524 17.50 6.33 17.48
C ALA A 524 16.16 6.20 16.73
N PHE A 525 15.31 7.24 16.78
CA PHE A 525 14.06 7.26 16.04
C PHE A 525 14.31 7.26 14.52
N ILE A 526 15.20 8.12 14.02
CA ILE A 526 15.51 8.21 12.59
C ILE A 526 15.99 6.85 12.06
N LEU A 527 16.95 6.24 12.77
CA LEU A 527 17.50 4.93 12.40
C LEU A 527 16.40 3.87 12.34
N SER A 528 15.61 3.76 13.39
CA SER A 528 14.52 2.76 13.44
C SER A 528 13.45 3.00 12.36
N PHE A 529 13.11 4.25 12.10
CA PHE A 529 12.07 4.63 11.14
C PHE A 529 12.49 4.37 9.70
N ILE A 530 13.75 4.63 9.34
CA ILE A 530 14.27 4.32 7.99
C ILE A 530 14.41 2.80 7.83
N ARG A 531 14.97 2.09 8.81
CA ARG A 531 15.09 0.62 8.80
C ARG A 531 13.75 -0.08 8.58
N GLU A 532 12.70 0.42 9.21
CA GLU A 532 11.35 -0.12 9.01
C GLU A 532 10.86 0.05 7.55
N ARG A 533 11.24 1.13 6.86
CA ARG A 533 10.91 1.34 5.44
C ARG A 533 11.74 0.46 4.52
N VAL A 534 13.00 0.23 4.86
CA VAL A 534 13.85 -0.74 4.16
C VAL A 534 13.27 -2.15 4.31
N ALA A 535 12.86 -2.56 5.52
CA ALA A 535 12.18 -3.83 5.74
C ALA A 535 10.92 -3.98 4.87
N GLN A 536 10.10 -2.93 4.79
CA GLN A 536 8.93 -2.92 3.90
C GLN A 536 9.31 -3.06 2.42
N ARG A 537 10.42 -2.46 2.00
CA ARG A 537 10.92 -2.61 0.63
C ARG A 537 11.44 -4.02 0.38
N ILE A 538 12.17 -4.62 1.31
CA ILE A 538 12.64 -6.02 1.23
C ILE A 538 11.43 -6.98 1.17
N ALA A 539 10.34 -6.70 1.87
CA ALA A 539 9.11 -7.50 1.84
C ALA A 539 8.45 -7.58 0.45
N THR A 540 8.83 -6.72 -0.50
CA THR A 540 8.45 -6.86 -1.91
C THR A 540 9.29 -7.89 -2.67
N ILE A 541 10.48 -8.22 -2.15
CA ILE A 541 11.41 -9.20 -2.73
C ILE A 541 11.11 -10.60 -2.18
N THR A 542 10.93 -10.72 -0.87
CA THR A 542 10.70 -12.00 -0.19
C THR A 542 9.56 -11.90 0.83
N LYS A 543 8.83 -13.02 1.04
CA LYS A 543 7.82 -13.14 2.10
C LYS A 543 8.36 -13.77 3.38
N ARG A 544 9.64 -14.17 3.40
CA ARG A 544 10.31 -14.76 4.55
C ARG A 544 10.76 -13.65 5.50
N HIS A 545 10.06 -13.54 6.64
CA HIS A 545 10.38 -12.54 7.67
C HIS A 545 11.80 -12.71 8.25
N ASP A 546 12.27 -13.94 8.38
CA ASP A 546 13.61 -14.23 8.87
C ASP A 546 14.72 -13.68 7.95
N ILE A 547 14.52 -13.68 6.63
CA ILE A 547 15.44 -13.04 5.68
C ILE A 547 15.38 -11.51 5.83
N ILE A 548 14.18 -10.95 6.00
CA ILE A 548 14.03 -9.51 6.21
C ILE A 548 14.81 -9.08 7.47
N ASP A 549 14.60 -9.79 8.57
CA ASP A 549 15.27 -9.51 9.84
C ASP A 549 16.80 -9.70 9.73
N ALA A 550 17.26 -10.76 9.07
CA ALA A 550 18.69 -11.01 8.87
C ALA A 550 19.39 -9.87 8.12
N VAL A 551 18.76 -9.32 7.09
CA VAL A 551 19.32 -8.25 6.28
C VAL A 551 19.25 -6.89 6.98
N VAL A 552 18.13 -6.58 7.62
CA VAL A 552 17.95 -5.29 8.31
C VAL A 552 18.84 -5.17 9.55
N ASN A 553 19.19 -6.29 10.17
CA ASN A 553 20.09 -6.36 11.33
C ASN A 553 21.56 -6.56 10.94
N SER A 554 21.92 -6.48 9.65
CA SER A 554 23.33 -6.48 9.21
C SER A 554 24.06 -5.23 9.68
N ASN A 555 25.41 -5.26 9.63
CA ASN A 555 26.23 -4.10 9.97
C ASN A 555 26.08 -2.97 8.94
N THR A 556 25.91 -3.31 7.64
CA THR A 556 25.64 -2.28 6.65
C THR A 556 24.18 -1.80 6.76
N SER A 557 23.99 -0.51 6.72
CA SER A 557 22.69 0.13 6.61
C SER A 557 22.46 0.75 5.21
N SER A 558 23.37 0.49 4.28
CA SER A 558 23.23 0.91 2.88
C SER A 558 22.03 0.23 2.22
N VAL A 559 21.06 1.03 1.78
CA VAL A 559 19.81 0.52 1.17
C VAL A 559 20.06 -0.36 -0.05
N PRO A 560 20.89 0.02 -1.05
CA PRO A 560 21.15 -0.84 -2.20
C PRO A 560 21.78 -2.16 -1.82
N GLU A 561 22.72 -2.17 -0.88
CA GLU A 561 23.42 -3.38 -0.42
C GLU A 561 22.46 -4.33 0.30
N GLN A 562 21.64 -3.82 1.20
CA GLN A 562 20.63 -4.62 1.90
C GLN A 562 19.61 -5.23 0.92
N LEU A 563 19.17 -4.50 -0.10
CA LEU A 563 18.25 -5.05 -1.11
C LEU A 563 18.92 -6.13 -1.98
N LYS A 564 20.21 -5.98 -2.32
CA LYS A 564 20.98 -7.00 -3.02
C LYS A 564 21.16 -8.25 -2.16
N ALA A 565 21.56 -8.09 -0.90
CA ALA A 565 21.68 -9.20 0.04
C ALA A 565 20.35 -9.97 0.23
N ALA A 566 19.24 -9.25 0.33
CA ALA A 566 17.91 -9.88 0.41
C ALA A 566 17.55 -10.69 -0.84
N LYS A 567 17.89 -10.21 -2.04
CA LYS A 567 17.71 -10.97 -3.30
C LYS A 567 18.56 -12.24 -3.29
N VAL A 568 19.82 -12.16 -2.90
CA VAL A 568 20.71 -13.31 -2.80
C VAL A 568 20.14 -14.35 -1.83
N LEU A 569 19.84 -13.96 -0.59
CA LEU A 569 19.30 -14.88 0.42
C LEU A 569 17.97 -15.48 -0.02
N SER A 570 17.08 -14.70 -0.66
CA SER A 570 15.82 -15.22 -1.18
C SER A 570 16.05 -16.30 -2.25
N ALA A 571 17.02 -16.10 -3.14
CA ALA A 571 17.33 -17.05 -4.23
C ALA A 571 17.98 -18.35 -3.71
N VAL A 572 18.87 -18.27 -2.71
CA VAL A 572 19.62 -19.44 -2.21
C VAL A 572 18.89 -20.18 -1.09
N SER A 573 17.89 -19.59 -0.49
CA SER A 573 17.24 -20.10 0.73
C SER A 573 16.52 -21.45 0.57
N GLU A 574 16.29 -21.90 -0.65
CA GLU A 574 15.67 -23.19 -0.97
C GLU A 574 16.72 -24.25 -1.41
N SER A 575 18.02 -23.90 -1.47
CA SER A 575 19.07 -24.87 -1.83
C SER A 575 19.36 -25.86 -0.69
N GLU A 576 19.80 -27.06 -1.04
CA GLU A 576 20.16 -28.12 -0.07
C GLU A 576 21.34 -27.69 0.81
N GLU A 577 22.25 -26.89 0.28
CA GLU A 577 23.47 -26.42 0.96
C GLU A 577 23.20 -25.29 1.96
N PHE A 578 22.10 -24.52 1.77
CA PHE A 578 21.82 -23.32 2.56
C PHE A 578 21.80 -23.56 4.07
N LYS A 579 21.24 -24.69 4.50
CA LYS A 579 21.21 -25.07 5.90
C LYS A 579 22.62 -25.21 6.49
N GLY A 580 23.49 -25.98 5.82
CA GLY A 580 24.85 -26.21 6.28
C GLY A 580 25.71 -24.94 6.33
N ILE A 581 25.51 -24.05 5.33
CA ILE A 581 26.17 -22.75 5.28
C ILE A 581 25.68 -21.88 6.44
N THR A 582 24.37 -21.76 6.62
CA THR A 582 23.78 -20.96 7.70
C THR A 582 24.22 -21.43 9.08
N GLU A 583 24.24 -22.73 9.33
CA GLU A 583 24.70 -23.31 10.60
C GLU A 583 26.20 -23.02 10.89
N ALA A 584 27.05 -23.09 9.86
CA ALA A 584 28.47 -22.77 9.98
C ALA A 584 28.70 -21.29 10.31
N LEU A 585 28.06 -20.38 9.58
CA LEU A 585 28.15 -18.93 9.79
C LEU A 585 27.57 -18.51 11.14
N ASN A 586 26.43 -19.06 11.54
CA ASN A 586 25.82 -18.83 12.85
C ASN A 586 26.74 -19.22 13.99
N ARG A 587 27.49 -20.32 13.82
CA ARG A 587 28.45 -20.78 14.85
C ARG A 587 29.55 -19.78 15.07
N VAL A 588 30.04 -19.12 14.01
CA VAL A 588 31.03 -18.04 14.10
C VAL A 588 30.47 -16.84 14.85
N ILE A 589 29.28 -16.34 14.43
CA ILE A 589 28.65 -15.18 15.08
C ILE A 589 28.43 -15.44 16.57
N ASN A 590 27.85 -16.59 16.93
CA ASN A 590 27.52 -16.94 18.30
C ASN A 590 28.73 -17.09 19.20
N ILE A 591 29.85 -17.61 18.69
CA ILE A 591 31.09 -17.74 19.50
C ILE A 591 31.77 -16.38 19.66
N SER A 592 31.76 -15.56 18.60
CA SER A 592 32.36 -14.23 18.64
C SER A 592 31.59 -13.28 19.58
N ALA A 593 30.28 -13.38 19.65
CA ALA A 593 29.45 -12.61 20.58
C ALA A 593 29.80 -12.85 22.08
N LYS A 594 30.42 -13.98 22.39
CA LYS A 594 30.88 -14.33 23.75
C LYS A 594 32.30 -13.81 24.09
N ALA A 595 32.97 -13.24 23.10
CA ALA A 595 34.40 -12.89 23.22
C ALA A 595 34.66 -11.62 24.03
N GLN A 596 33.67 -10.72 24.17
CA GLN A 596 33.84 -9.40 24.78
C GLN A 596 35.09 -8.67 24.24
N ASP A 597 35.94 -8.12 25.12
CA ASP A 597 37.17 -7.38 24.76
C ASP A 597 38.32 -8.28 24.26
N ASP A 598 38.20 -9.60 24.34
CA ASP A 598 39.26 -10.56 23.96
C ASP A 598 39.45 -10.69 22.43
N ALA A 599 38.53 -10.15 21.61
CA ALA A 599 38.60 -10.22 20.15
C ALA A 599 39.47 -9.13 19.49
N SER A 600 39.98 -8.16 20.25
CA SER A 600 40.80 -7.07 19.72
C SER A 600 42.27 -7.46 19.55
N GLY A 601 42.96 -6.94 18.51
CA GLY A 601 44.39 -7.08 18.26
C GLY A 601 44.76 -7.91 17.04
N GLU A 602 46.06 -8.03 16.76
CA GLU A 602 46.58 -8.78 15.62
C GLU A 602 46.45 -10.29 15.78
N ILE A 603 46.23 -11.00 14.70
CA ILE A 603 46.26 -12.47 14.66
C ILE A 603 47.70 -12.92 14.71
N LEU A 604 48.04 -13.78 15.68
CA LEU A 604 49.37 -14.28 15.88
C LEU A 604 49.53 -15.63 15.16
N GLU A 605 50.29 -15.65 14.05
CA GLU A 605 50.49 -16.87 13.26
C GLU A 605 51.22 -17.98 14.00
N GLU A 606 52.17 -17.62 14.90
CA GLU A 606 52.90 -18.55 15.73
C GLU A 606 52.04 -19.29 16.78
N ARG A 607 50.80 -18.84 16.97
CA ARG A 607 49.81 -19.45 17.87
C ARG A 607 48.79 -20.34 17.16
N LEU A 608 48.92 -20.54 15.84
CA LEU A 608 48.09 -21.45 15.08
C LEU A 608 48.61 -22.89 15.21
N GLU A 609 47.87 -23.73 15.91
CA GLU A 609 48.30 -25.08 16.27
C GLU A 609 47.99 -26.10 15.17
N THR A 610 46.84 -26.03 14.55
CA THR A 610 46.34 -27.02 13.56
C THR A 610 46.42 -26.53 12.14
N GLU A 611 46.26 -27.45 11.17
CA GLU A 611 46.24 -27.14 9.76
C GLU A 611 44.92 -26.42 9.40
N SER A 612 43.79 -26.83 10.01
CA SER A 612 42.51 -26.19 9.82
C SER A 612 42.49 -24.73 10.31
N GLU A 613 43.15 -24.40 11.42
CA GLU A 613 43.36 -23.02 11.87
C GLU A 613 44.10 -22.19 10.81
N ARG A 614 45.22 -22.67 10.33
CA ARG A 614 46.03 -21.98 9.32
C ARG A 614 45.24 -21.75 8.02
N ASN A 615 44.48 -22.75 7.55
CA ASN A 615 43.68 -22.68 6.36
C ASN A 615 42.51 -21.67 6.51
N LEU A 616 41.86 -21.65 7.67
CA LEU A 616 40.77 -20.71 7.94
C LEU A 616 41.32 -19.28 8.07
N VAL A 617 42.37 -19.04 8.83
CA VAL A 617 43.00 -17.71 9.00
C VAL A 617 43.44 -17.14 7.67
N LYS A 618 44.13 -17.94 6.84
CA LYS A 618 44.52 -17.51 5.50
C LYS A 618 43.33 -17.10 4.66
N ALA A 619 42.26 -17.89 4.67
CA ALA A 619 41.03 -17.57 3.90
C ALA A 619 40.33 -16.30 4.41
N ILE A 620 40.32 -16.07 5.74
CA ILE A 620 39.80 -14.84 6.35
C ILE A 620 40.63 -13.63 5.93
N GLN A 621 41.94 -13.70 5.95
CA GLN A 621 42.82 -12.61 5.54
C GLN A 621 42.62 -12.26 4.05
N GLU A 622 42.61 -13.28 3.18
CA GLU A 622 42.35 -13.10 1.75
C GLU A 622 40.99 -12.47 1.47
N LEU A 623 39.95 -12.81 2.25
CA LEU A 623 38.63 -12.24 2.12
C LEU A 623 38.58 -10.80 2.66
N ASN A 624 39.19 -10.55 3.81
CA ASN A 624 39.25 -9.23 4.44
C ASN A 624 39.92 -8.16 3.55
N GLU A 625 40.96 -8.56 2.78
CA GLU A 625 41.61 -7.65 1.82
C GLU A 625 40.67 -7.21 0.67
N LYS A 626 39.64 -7.99 0.38
CA LYS A 626 38.77 -7.79 -0.79
C LYS A 626 37.36 -7.31 -0.40
N VAL A 627 36.92 -7.52 0.83
CA VAL A 627 35.52 -7.35 1.27
C VAL A 627 34.96 -6.00 0.89
N GLY A 628 35.70 -4.91 1.02
CA GLY A 628 35.24 -3.56 0.69
C GLY A 628 35.02 -3.29 -0.82
N SER A 629 35.38 -4.23 -1.70
CA SER A 629 35.19 -4.13 -3.15
C SER A 629 34.22 -5.18 -3.72
N LEU A 630 33.72 -6.10 -2.88
CA LEU A 630 32.83 -7.17 -3.30
C LEU A 630 31.38 -6.68 -3.32
N THR A 631 30.64 -7.14 -4.32
CA THR A 631 29.16 -7.04 -4.29
C THR A 631 28.58 -8.04 -3.28
N PRO A 632 27.36 -7.85 -2.78
CA PRO A 632 26.71 -8.83 -1.91
C PRO A 632 26.64 -10.24 -2.49
N GLU A 633 26.48 -10.38 -3.80
CA GLU A 633 26.48 -11.67 -4.51
C GLU A 633 27.86 -12.34 -4.43
N GLU A 634 28.92 -11.58 -4.65
CA GLU A 634 30.30 -12.06 -4.57
C GLU A 634 30.67 -12.40 -3.11
N LEU A 635 30.28 -11.54 -2.16
CA LEU A 635 30.52 -11.78 -0.74
C LEU A 635 29.86 -13.09 -0.27
N TYR A 636 28.58 -13.31 -0.64
CA TYR A 636 27.90 -14.57 -0.32
C TYR A 636 28.62 -15.79 -0.90
N SER A 637 29.08 -15.71 -2.15
CA SER A 637 29.84 -16.80 -2.77
C SER A 637 31.14 -17.10 -2.03
N HIS A 638 31.83 -16.10 -1.51
CA HIS A 638 33.00 -16.29 -0.65
C HIS A 638 32.62 -16.92 0.70
N LEU A 639 31.52 -16.51 1.32
CA LEU A 639 31.02 -17.08 2.57
C LEU A 639 30.59 -18.55 2.40
N GLU A 640 30.00 -18.90 1.26
CA GLU A 640 29.67 -20.29 0.89
C GLU A 640 30.94 -21.17 0.84
N VAL A 641 31.99 -20.71 0.17
CA VAL A 641 33.32 -21.43 0.11
C VAL A 641 34.00 -21.47 1.48
N MET A 642 33.68 -20.53 2.37
CA MET A 642 34.24 -20.49 3.73
C MET A 642 33.60 -21.53 4.67
N ALA A 643 32.32 -21.88 4.47
CA ALA A 643 31.56 -22.75 5.38
C ALA A 643 32.22 -24.11 5.65
N PRO A 644 32.75 -24.86 4.66
CA PRO A 644 33.50 -26.09 4.93
C PRO A 644 34.74 -25.87 5.80
N LYS A 645 35.52 -24.81 5.57
CA LYS A 645 36.72 -24.49 6.36
C LYS A 645 36.37 -24.11 7.81
N ILE A 646 35.25 -23.45 8.02
CA ILE A 646 34.69 -23.18 9.35
C ILE A 646 34.38 -24.49 10.07
N ASN A 647 33.70 -25.42 9.38
CA ASN A 647 33.36 -26.72 9.95
C ASN A 647 34.61 -27.54 10.29
N ASP A 648 35.62 -27.60 9.42
CA ASP A 648 36.90 -28.30 9.67
C ASP A 648 37.59 -27.72 10.91
N PHE A 649 37.63 -26.38 11.01
CA PHE A 649 38.20 -25.73 12.18
C PHE A 649 37.47 -26.12 13.47
N PHE A 650 36.16 -26.05 13.52
CA PHE A 650 35.39 -26.39 14.72
C PHE A 650 35.36 -27.88 15.05
N ASN A 651 35.64 -28.76 14.09
CA ASN A 651 35.77 -30.20 14.32
C ASN A 651 37.11 -30.56 14.97
N GLU A 652 38.18 -29.84 14.64
CA GLU A 652 39.50 -30.09 15.12
C GLU A 652 39.88 -29.29 16.37
N ASN A 653 39.22 -28.11 16.58
CA ASN A 653 39.67 -27.15 17.59
C ASN A 653 38.53 -26.77 18.55
N MET A 654 38.89 -26.69 19.84
CA MET A 654 38.03 -26.09 20.85
C MET A 654 38.42 -24.61 21.01
N VAL A 655 37.49 -23.67 20.79
CA VAL A 655 37.79 -22.23 20.88
C VAL A 655 38.07 -21.79 22.31
N MET A 656 37.24 -22.23 23.27
CA MET A 656 37.31 -21.85 24.69
C MET A 656 38.26 -22.79 25.44
N VAL A 657 39.55 -22.69 25.14
CA VAL A 657 40.61 -23.44 25.82
C VAL A 657 41.12 -22.69 27.06
N ASP A 658 41.81 -23.43 27.96
CA ASP A 658 42.37 -22.84 29.18
C ASP A 658 43.57 -21.91 28.90
N ASP A 659 44.36 -22.18 27.86
CA ASP A 659 45.43 -21.27 27.43
C ASP A 659 44.82 -19.96 26.89
N GLU A 660 45.00 -18.92 27.68
CA GLU A 660 44.44 -17.59 27.41
C GLU A 660 44.93 -16.99 26.08
N ALA A 661 46.19 -17.20 25.74
CA ALA A 661 46.79 -16.65 24.54
C ALA A 661 46.25 -17.33 23.29
N THR A 662 46.11 -18.64 23.27
CA THR A 662 45.49 -19.42 22.17
C THR A 662 43.99 -19.08 22.06
N ARG A 663 43.27 -19.00 23.18
CA ARG A 663 41.87 -18.62 23.21
C ARG A 663 41.63 -17.23 22.58
N ARG A 664 42.40 -16.23 23.01
CA ARG A 664 42.30 -14.87 22.46
C ARG A 664 42.63 -14.82 20.97
N ASN A 665 43.64 -15.55 20.50
CA ASN A 665 43.99 -15.60 19.10
C ASN A 665 42.85 -16.20 18.25
N ARG A 666 42.20 -17.29 18.73
CA ARG A 666 41.05 -17.91 18.09
C ARG A 666 39.86 -16.94 18.02
N LEU A 667 39.58 -16.21 19.10
CA LEU A 667 38.49 -15.22 19.14
C LEU A 667 38.74 -14.02 18.23
N ARG A 668 40.03 -13.62 18.02
CA ARG A 668 40.39 -12.51 17.11
C ARG A 668 40.03 -12.82 15.65
N PHE A 669 40.48 -13.94 15.09
CA PHE A 669 40.18 -14.26 13.71
C PHE A 669 38.72 -14.64 13.49
N LEU A 670 38.07 -15.27 14.47
CA LEU A 670 36.61 -15.51 14.40
C LEU A 670 35.83 -14.21 14.52
N GLY A 671 36.28 -13.24 15.32
CA GLY A 671 35.68 -11.91 15.42
C GLY A 671 35.75 -11.15 14.09
N LEU A 672 36.91 -11.18 13.42
CA LEU A 672 37.06 -10.60 12.10
C LEU A 672 36.14 -11.25 11.08
N LEU A 673 36.06 -12.59 11.07
CA LEU A 673 35.12 -13.29 10.20
C LEU A 673 33.67 -12.98 10.54
N SER A 674 33.31 -12.86 11.81
CA SER A 674 31.98 -12.49 12.26
C SER A 674 31.57 -11.11 11.76
N GLN A 675 32.47 -10.12 11.76
CA GLN A 675 32.20 -8.80 11.17
C GLN A 675 31.89 -8.89 9.69
N ILE A 676 32.72 -9.62 8.91
CA ILE A 676 32.52 -9.83 7.47
C ILE A 676 31.18 -10.52 7.20
N ILE A 677 30.77 -11.49 8.01
CA ILE A 677 29.48 -12.17 7.87
C ILE A 677 28.34 -11.18 8.16
N LEU A 678 28.44 -10.40 9.22
CA LEU A 678 27.43 -9.43 9.63
C LEU A 678 27.35 -8.24 8.67
N ASP A 679 28.41 -7.92 7.93
CA ASP A 679 28.35 -6.92 6.86
C ASP A 679 27.43 -7.36 5.72
N PHE A 680 27.26 -8.67 5.51
CA PHE A 680 26.30 -9.20 4.55
C PHE A 680 24.90 -9.38 5.15
N ALA A 681 24.79 -10.14 6.27
CA ALA A 681 23.51 -10.38 6.95
C ALA A 681 23.73 -10.99 8.34
N ASP A 682 22.81 -10.77 9.27
CA ASP A 682 22.76 -11.48 10.55
C ASP A 682 22.13 -12.87 10.38
N PHE A 683 22.96 -13.87 10.12
CA PHE A 683 22.52 -15.25 9.92
C PHE A 683 21.83 -15.86 11.15
N THR A 684 21.99 -15.27 12.35
CA THR A 684 21.33 -15.78 13.57
C THR A 684 19.82 -15.60 13.52
N SER A 685 19.33 -14.69 12.68
CA SER A 685 17.91 -14.45 12.45
C SER A 685 17.27 -15.48 11.50
N LEU A 686 18.08 -16.23 10.72
CA LEU A 686 17.59 -17.15 9.69
C LEU A 686 17.04 -18.46 10.27
N ILE A 687 15.88 -18.89 9.80
CA ILE A 687 15.23 -20.14 10.16
C ILE A 687 15.51 -21.18 9.09
N VAL A 688 16.35 -22.18 9.43
CA VAL A 688 16.64 -23.33 8.58
C VAL A 688 15.99 -24.58 9.14
N LYS A 689 15.32 -25.37 8.28
CA LYS A 689 14.60 -26.59 8.65
C LYS A 689 15.36 -27.84 8.29
#